data_7071fc151ade20cc6f91cf188ff3addc
#
_entry.id   7071fc151ade20cc6f91cf188ff3addc
#
_cell.length_a   1.000
_cell.length_b   1.000
_cell.length_c   1.000
_cell.angle_alpha   90.00
_cell.angle_beta   90.00
_cell.angle_gamma   90.00
#
_symmetry.space_group_name_H-M   'P 1'
#
loop_
_entity.id
_entity.type
_entity.pdbx_description
1 polymer ?
#
loop_
_entity_poly.entity_id
_entity_poly.type
_entity_poly.pdbx_seq_one_letter_code
_entity_poly.pdbx_strand_id
1 'polypeptide(L)'
;MLQLLGLSTAVFATRTQAAVRPSRSATAGPLAAFPTTGRPFEPLLGPIPLPSDGLDASAQRSVYGRVNLRDDMVVPRGYRSDVLLQWGDPLGSARFGFNNDYLAFTSLEGGRALLTVNFEYISPRPWCAGYKEVMGRELPFARLKELLASRGGSVNALVLEMDDPLRQPLLAVASAALEDVGIGVAEITLEQQGWQRRSGRFDRRLSGLTGLSRPQEQLRSTGPAAAVFRRRQRLGYDDGLSDRVIGTFANCAGGQTPWGTVLSAEENFQTHVVEPVYADGSSPPPAQRPFHFDGERLEGLGNPFGLSGNKYGWVVEIDPRRPERTAVKHTALGRFRHEAVAVRARAGEPLVLYSGCDRHGGHLYRYVSEAVVRDPGDQANSRLLERGRLEVARFQPDGSGRWIPLQPQTPVEPLLPSHFEAFELPAVLPVPHSDRSQAGAELLRSDAHQRDYRQRFRTLADLYPGSGEEQLGAILIDAHLAANAAGATPTARPEDTELDPRTGDLLITFTAGGSDGEGQADPAIFRGPAGETSWPYGWLMRLQDDGAGNPEPGGTFRWRLVATGGTPWQGGMGFANPDNLAVDRAGNVWMVTDRASVNGSADVFGNNSCWLFPAAGPAAGEPLLFATGPMECELTGPCFDQSESTLFLSVQHPGEDNATHQQGQEEIQAYSLMDRDGGRFEQLRLVPLGSNWPAGRAGQIPRPGVVAIRRQDGAPLLMR
;
A
#
# COMPACT_ATOMS: atom_id res chain seq x y z
N MET A 1 20.20 -16.74 0.93
CA MET A 1 21.09 -16.90 2.11
C MET A 1 21.88 -15.62 2.26
N LEU A 2 21.35 -14.63 3.00
CA LEU A 2 22.13 -13.52 3.55
C LEU A 2 21.33 -12.98 4.73
N GLN A 3 21.88 -13.23 5.92
CA GLN A 3 21.38 -12.69 7.17
C GLN A 3 21.64 -11.18 7.21
N LEU A 4 20.60 -10.41 7.47
CA LEU A 4 20.71 -9.02 7.91
C LEU A 4 21.23 -9.01 9.34
N LEU A 5 22.48 -8.59 9.52
CA LEU A 5 23.05 -8.19 10.81
C LEU A 5 22.65 -6.74 11.10
N GLY A 6 21.53 -6.57 11.81
CA GLY A 6 21.25 -5.32 12.52
C GLY A 6 22.06 -5.24 13.79
N LEU A 7 22.95 -4.27 13.90
CA LEU A 7 23.63 -3.92 15.13
C LEU A 7 22.67 -3.18 16.07
N SER A 8 22.05 -3.93 16.99
CA SER A 8 21.32 -3.34 18.11
C SER A 8 22.23 -3.23 19.32
N THR A 9 22.47 -2.00 19.75
CA THR A 9 23.06 -1.70 21.08
C THR A 9 22.00 -1.96 22.14
N ALA A 10 22.15 -3.04 22.89
CA ALA A 10 21.29 -3.40 24.01
C ALA A 10 21.51 -2.41 25.18
N VAL A 11 20.45 -1.73 25.58
CA VAL A 11 20.35 -1.05 26.87
C VAL A 11 19.53 -1.92 27.81
N PHE A 12 20.13 -2.37 28.91
CA PHE A 12 19.48 -3.17 29.92
C PHE A 12 18.42 -2.35 30.67
N ALA A 13 17.16 -2.69 30.55
CA ALA A 13 16.09 -2.19 31.42
C ALA A 13 15.83 -3.20 32.57
N THR A 14 16.00 -2.72 33.79
CA THR A 14 15.67 -3.45 35.01
C THR A 14 14.15 -3.46 35.22
N ARG A 15 13.57 -4.67 35.28
CA ARG A 15 12.16 -4.87 35.59
C ARG A 15 11.87 -4.57 37.06
N THR A 16 10.98 -3.63 37.32
CA THR A 16 10.28 -3.51 38.62
C THR A 16 8.77 -3.62 38.37
N GLN A 17 8.18 -4.70 38.89
CA GLN A 17 6.72 -4.88 38.89
C GLN A 17 6.12 -4.06 40.04
N ALA A 18 5.25 -3.11 39.70
CA ALA A 18 4.36 -2.44 40.65
C ALA A 18 2.92 -2.61 40.22
N ALA A 19 2.11 -3.26 41.05
CA ALA A 19 0.69 -3.45 40.84
C ALA A 19 -0.09 -2.14 41.03
N VAL A 20 -0.78 -1.69 39.98
CA VAL A 20 -1.67 -0.50 40.00
C VAL A 20 -3.14 -0.97 39.96
N ARG A 21 -3.94 -0.51 40.91
CA ARG A 21 -5.39 -0.75 40.99
C ARG A 21 -6.16 0.10 39.97
N PRO A 22 -7.24 -0.39 39.33
CA PRO A 22 -7.99 0.35 38.33
C PRO A 22 -8.81 1.48 38.95
N SER A 23 -8.74 2.67 38.35
CA SER A 23 -9.58 3.82 38.68
C SER A 23 -10.90 3.78 37.91
N ARG A 24 -11.98 4.16 38.58
CA ARG A 24 -13.36 4.16 38.11
C ARG A 24 -13.57 5.17 36.95
N SER A 25 -14.35 4.74 35.98
CA SER A 25 -14.94 5.52 34.88
C SER A 25 -15.57 6.85 35.38
N ALA A 26 -15.15 7.96 34.76
CA ALA A 26 -15.79 9.26 34.93
C ALA A 26 -16.98 9.40 33.98
N THR A 27 -18.16 9.70 34.54
CA THR A 27 -19.38 9.99 33.81
C THR A 27 -19.28 11.33 33.08
N ALA A 28 -19.66 11.33 31.78
CA ALA A 28 -19.69 12.52 30.93
C ALA A 28 -20.70 13.56 31.41
N GLY A 29 -20.24 14.78 31.63
CA GLY A 29 -21.08 15.97 31.87
C GLY A 29 -21.59 16.59 30.56
N PRO A 30 -22.56 17.54 30.63
CA PRO A 30 -23.25 18.06 29.46
C PRO A 30 -22.33 18.84 28.50
N LEU A 31 -22.63 18.71 27.21
CA LEU A 31 -21.93 19.29 26.06
C LEU A 31 -21.86 20.83 26.16
N ALA A 32 -20.70 21.38 26.46
CA ALA A 32 -20.40 22.80 26.28
C ALA A 32 -20.15 23.10 24.80
N ALA A 33 -20.62 24.27 24.32
CA ALA A 33 -20.41 24.71 22.94
C ALA A 33 -18.91 24.81 22.60
N PHE A 34 -18.54 24.37 21.37
CA PHE A 34 -17.18 24.38 20.88
C PHE A 34 -16.61 25.81 20.82
N PRO A 35 -15.35 26.04 21.24
CA PRO A 35 -14.67 27.27 20.90
C PRO A 35 -14.36 27.26 19.40
N THR A 36 -14.80 28.29 18.69
CA THR A 36 -14.55 28.53 17.27
C THR A 36 -13.08 28.93 17.05
N THR A 37 -12.18 27.98 17.02
CA THR A 37 -10.74 28.21 16.75
C THR A 37 -10.44 28.39 15.27
N GLY A 38 -11.45 28.45 14.41
CA GLY A 38 -11.26 28.49 12.94
C GLY A 38 -10.79 27.17 12.34
N ARG A 39 -10.77 26.09 13.12
CA ARG A 39 -10.47 24.73 12.68
C ARG A 39 -11.76 23.97 12.33
N PRO A 40 -11.72 23.03 11.37
CA PRO A 40 -12.91 22.29 10.94
C PRO A 40 -13.45 21.31 12.00
N PHE A 41 -12.64 20.91 12.96
CA PHE A 41 -12.97 20.08 14.14
C PHE A 41 -11.96 20.33 15.26
N GLU A 42 -12.19 19.77 16.45
CA GLU A 42 -11.22 19.73 17.55
C GLU A 42 -10.28 18.52 17.32
N PRO A 43 -8.99 18.74 16.94
CA PRO A 43 -8.07 17.62 16.66
C PRO A 43 -7.85 16.76 17.90
N LEU A 44 -7.55 15.47 17.67
CA LEU A 44 -7.07 14.59 18.73
C LEU A 44 -5.71 15.07 19.23
N LEU A 45 -5.45 14.83 20.51
CA LEU A 45 -4.10 14.89 21.05
C LEU A 45 -3.43 13.54 20.80
N GLY A 46 -2.38 13.56 19.98
CA GLY A 46 -1.54 12.39 19.74
C GLY A 46 -0.61 12.11 20.92
N PRO A 47 0.31 11.16 20.79
CA PRO A 47 1.26 10.84 21.87
C PRO A 47 2.43 11.79 21.98
N ILE A 48 2.61 12.73 21.04
CA ILE A 48 3.69 13.72 21.05
C ILE A 48 3.16 15.15 20.96
N PRO A 49 3.86 16.14 21.56
CA PRO A 49 3.50 17.54 21.42
C PRO A 49 3.52 18.01 19.97
N LEU A 50 2.47 18.71 19.54
CA LEU A 50 2.38 19.34 18.23
C LEU A 50 2.30 20.86 18.35
N PRO A 51 2.83 21.64 17.39
CA PRO A 51 2.61 23.09 17.34
C PRO A 51 1.12 23.44 17.27
N SER A 52 0.32 22.55 16.68
CA SER A 52 -1.12 22.69 16.48
C SER A 52 -2.00 22.24 17.66
N ASP A 53 -1.46 21.72 18.78
CA ASP A 53 -2.25 21.24 19.93
C ASP A 53 -2.88 22.37 20.77
N GLY A 54 -2.41 23.60 20.60
CA GLY A 54 -2.92 24.78 21.30
C GLY A 54 -2.47 24.91 22.76
N LEU A 55 -1.54 24.05 23.23
CA LEU A 55 -1.03 24.04 24.60
C LEU A 55 0.24 24.87 24.71
N ASP A 56 0.47 25.51 25.83
CA ASP A 56 1.77 26.07 26.20
C ASP A 56 2.74 24.96 26.65
N ALA A 57 4.05 25.29 26.79
CA ALA A 57 5.08 24.31 27.13
C ALA A 57 4.83 23.60 28.47
N SER A 58 4.28 24.31 29.46
CA SER A 58 3.96 23.73 30.77
C SER A 58 2.79 22.77 30.67
N ALA A 59 1.74 23.13 29.92
CA ALA A 59 0.59 22.27 29.65
C ALA A 59 1.00 21.05 28.82
N GLN A 60 1.86 21.22 27.80
CA GLN A 60 2.41 20.09 27.04
C GLN A 60 3.13 19.10 27.95
N ARG A 61 4.06 19.53 28.80
CA ARG A 61 4.76 18.64 29.76
C ARG A 61 3.79 17.90 30.69
N SER A 62 2.70 18.59 31.12
CA SER A 62 1.70 17.98 31.98
C SER A 62 0.83 16.95 31.24
N VAL A 63 0.38 17.28 30.03
CA VAL A 63 -0.52 16.42 29.23
C VAL A 63 0.23 15.22 28.68
N TYR A 64 1.40 15.46 28.11
CA TYR A 64 2.20 14.42 27.44
C TYR A 64 3.15 13.66 28.39
N GLY A 65 3.28 14.00 29.66
CA GLY A 65 4.11 13.27 30.62
C GLY A 65 3.64 11.83 30.88
N ARG A 66 2.36 11.56 30.68
CA ARG A 66 1.77 10.20 30.75
C ARG A 66 0.75 10.01 29.64
N VAL A 67 0.96 9.00 28.82
CA VAL A 67 0.08 8.65 27.70
C VAL A 67 -0.27 7.17 27.76
N ASN A 68 -1.55 6.83 27.57
CA ASN A 68 -2.02 5.46 27.43
C ASN A 68 -2.50 5.30 25.98
N LEU A 69 -1.84 4.44 25.22
CA LEU A 69 -2.35 4.05 23.90
C LEU A 69 -3.61 3.22 24.05
N ARG A 70 -4.49 3.28 23.07
CA ARG A 70 -5.77 2.58 23.10
C ARG A 70 -5.84 1.56 21.98
N ASP A 71 -6.32 0.38 22.29
CA ASP A 71 -6.68 -0.63 21.31
C ASP A 71 -8.11 -0.36 20.81
N ASP A 72 -8.30 0.74 20.10
CA ASP A 72 -9.61 1.15 19.58
C ASP A 72 -9.43 2.18 18.44
N MET A 73 -10.49 2.32 17.61
CA MET A 73 -10.61 3.44 16.68
C MET A 73 -11.05 4.69 17.45
N VAL A 74 -10.13 5.61 17.63
CA VAL A 74 -10.38 6.89 18.34
C VAL A 74 -10.63 8.00 17.32
N VAL A 75 -11.74 8.74 17.50
CA VAL A 75 -12.14 9.85 16.63
C VAL A 75 -12.43 11.12 17.45
N PRO A 76 -12.44 12.34 16.84
CA PRO A 76 -12.66 13.58 17.55
C PRO A 76 -14.03 13.65 18.23
N ARG A 77 -14.12 14.51 19.22
CA ARG A 77 -15.40 14.78 19.90
C ARG A 77 -16.48 15.20 18.89
N GLY A 78 -17.67 14.61 19.00
CA GLY A 78 -18.80 14.86 18.08
C GLY A 78 -18.79 13.97 16.84
N TYR A 79 -17.77 13.13 16.68
CA TYR A 79 -17.74 12.07 15.69
C TYR A 79 -18.01 10.69 16.33
N ARG A 80 -18.30 9.73 15.52
CA ARG A 80 -18.38 8.31 15.89
C ARG A 80 -17.84 7.45 14.77
N SER A 81 -17.33 6.29 15.12
CA SER A 81 -16.87 5.24 14.23
C SER A 81 -17.74 4.01 14.44
N ASP A 82 -18.25 3.45 13.36
CA ASP A 82 -19.06 2.23 13.37
C ASP A 82 -18.37 1.17 12.50
N VAL A 83 -18.19 -0.05 12.99
CA VAL A 83 -17.65 -1.17 12.20
C VAL A 83 -18.73 -1.62 11.20
N LEU A 84 -18.40 -1.60 9.92
CA LEU A 84 -19.33 -1.93 8.83
C LEU A 84 -19.18 -3.37 8.33
N LEU A 85 -17.94 -3.83 8.21
CA LEU A 85 -17.53 -5.15 7.73
C LEU A 85 -16.26 -5.57 8.43
N GLN A 86 -16.07 -6.86 8.64
CA GLN A 86 -14.86 -7.40 9.25
C GLN A 86 -14.57 -8.82 8.71
N TRP A 87 -13.34 -9.26 8.84
CA TRP A 87 -12.89 -10.59 8.42
C TRP A 87 -13.85 -11.70 8.85
N GLY A 88 -14.25 -12.55 7.91
CA GLY A 88 -15.14 -13.69 8.10
C GLY A 88 -16.63 -13.35 7.98
N ASP A 89 -17.05 -12.08 7.84
CA ASP A 89 -18.46 -11.73 7.60
C ASP A 89 -18.95 -12.30 6.26
N PRO A 90 -20.22 -12.67 6.12
CA PRO A 90 -20.76 -13.20 4.86
C PRO A 90 -20.64 -12.18 3.72
N LEU A 91 -20.14 -12.63 2.56
CA LEU A 91 -20.01 -11.83 1.34
C LEU A 91 -20.43 -12.66 0.11
N GLY A 92 -21.70 -12.65 -0.21
CA GLY A 92 -22.28 -13.54 -1.22
C GLY A 92 -22.16 -15.02 -0.82
N SER A 93 -21.55 -15.82 -1.68
CA SER A 93 -21.23 -17.24 -1.41
C SER A 93 -19.89 -17.42 -0.68
N ALA A 94 -19.16 -16.35 -0.47
CA ALA A 94 -17.84 -16.34 0.19
C ALA A 94 -17.91 -15.57 1.53
N ARG A 95 -16.75 -15.17 2.05
CA ARG A 95 -16.60 -14.36 3.25
C ARG A 95 -15.76 -13.13 2.96
N PHE A 96 -15.91 -12.09 3.78
CA PHE A 96 -15.03 -10.92 3.81
C PHE A 96 -13.61 -11.38 4.16
N GLY A 97 -12.63 -10.95 3.36
CA GLY A 97 -11.26 -11.44 3.42
C GLY A 97 -10.45 -10.89 4.57
N PHE A 98 -9.16 -11.20 4.55
CA PHE A 98 -8.21 -10.78 5.56
C PHE A 98 -7.40 -9.56 5.06
N ASN A 99 -6.94 -8.71 5.98
CA ASN A 99 -6.17 -7.49 5.71
C ASN A 99 -6.78 -6.65 4.57
N ASN A 100 -7.99 -6.11 4.86
CA ASN A 100 -8.63 -5.17 3.96
C ASN A 100 -7.82 -3.89 3.87
N ASP A 101 -7.66 -3.41 2.63
CA ASP A 101 -6.91 -2.24 2.27
C ASP A 101 -7.78 -1.22 1.54
N TYR A 102 -7.47 -0.90 0.29
CA TYR A 102 -8.17 0.10 -0.52
C TYR A 102 -9.68 -0.07 -0.51
N LEU A 103 -10.36 1.07 -0.44
CA LEU A 103 -11.82 1.16 -0.49
C LEU A 103 -12.26 2.04 -1.67
N ALA A 104 -13.27 1.60 -2.41
CA ALA A 104 -13.92 2.43 -3.42
C ALA A 104 -15.42 2.43 -3.22
N PHE A 105 -16.01 3.63 -3.10
CA PHE A 105 -17.45 3.83 -2.93
C PHE A 105 -18.14 4.02 -4.28
N THR A 106 -19.11 3.19 -4.59
CA THR A 106 -19.91 3.29 -5.81
C THR A 106 -21.39 3.46 -5.48
N SER A 107 -21.93 4.66 -5.71
CA SER A 107 -23.32 4.97 -5.43
C SER A 107 -24.27 4.15 -6.30
N LEU A 108 -25.37 3.69 -5.71
CA LEU A 108 -26.53 3.08 -6.34
C LEU A 108 -27.78 3.88 -6.04
N GLU A 109 -28.88 3.59 -6.75
CA GLU A 109 -30.19 4.21 -6.47
C GLU A 109 -30.76 3.77 -5.12
N GLY A 110 -31.61 4.64 -4.51
CA GLY A 110 -32.40 4.32 -3.31
C GLY A 110 -31.57 4.26 -2.03
N GLY A 111 -30.54 5.09 -1.89
CA GLY A 111 -29.71 5.14 -0.68
C GLY A 111 -28.82 3.90 -0.51
N ARG A 112 -28.58 3.14 -1.58
CA ARG A 112 -27.66 1.99 -1.59
C ARG A 112 -26.34 2.39 -2.22
N ALA A 113 -25.30 1.63 -1.90
CA ALA A 113 -23.99 1.75 -2.50
C ALA A 113 -23.29 0.38 -2.53
N LEU A 114 -22.22 0.31 -3.31
CA LEU A 114 -21.25 -0.77 -3.29
C LEU A 114 -19.94 -0.25 -2.70
N LEU A 115 -19.39 -1.01 -1.79
CA LEU A 115 -18.04 -0.83 -1.30
C LEU A 115 -17.17 -1.92 -1.94
N THR A 116 -16.23 -1.51 -2.79
CA THR A 116 -15.19 -2.39 -3.30
C THR A 116 -14.04 -2.34 -2.33
N VAL A 117 -13.51 -3.50 -1.96
CA VAL A 117 -12.48 -3.66 -0.92
C VAL A 117 -11.37 -4.55 -1.46
N ASN A 118 -10.14 -4.10 -1.38
CA ASN A 118 -8.96 -4.94 -1.61
C ASN A 118 -8.65 -5.75 -0.35
N PHE A 119 -8.05 -6.94 -0.51
CA PHE A 119 -7.54 -7.78 0.57
C PHE A 119 -6.12 -8.17 0.18
N GLU A 120 -5.15 -7.60 0.87
CA GLU A 120 -3.79 -7.57 0.39
C GLU A 120 -3.01 -8.85 0.69
N TYR A 121 -2.69 -9.09 1.95
CA TYR A 121 -1.85 -10.21 2.35
C TYR A 121 -2.36 -10.90 3.63
N ILE A 122 -1.65 -11.91 4.08
CA ILE A 122 -1.95 -12.63 5.32
C ILE A 122 -0.87 -12.31 6.36
N SER A 123 -1.24 -11.67 7.46
CA SER A 123 -0.43 -11.58 8.67
C SER A 123 -0.57 -12.90 9.46
N PRO A 124 0.43 -13.79 9.46
CA PRO A 124 0.22 -15.17 9.90
C PRO A 124 -0.18 -15.31 11.37
N ARG A 125 0.36 -14.47 12.27
CA ARG A 125 0.11 -14.59 13.71
C ARG A 125 -1.38 -14.39 14.05
N PRO A 126 -2.03 -13.24 13.77
CA PRO A 126 -3.45 -13.06 14.07
C PRO A 126 -4.34 -13.96 13.21
N TRP A 127 -3.99 -14.24 11.95
CA TRP A 127 -4.76 -15.12 11.08
C TRP A 127 -4.79 -16.56 11.60
N CYS A 128 -3.64 -17.15 11.95
CA CYS A 128 -3.57 -18.51 12.51
C CYS A 128 -4.29 -18.61 13.85
N ALA A 129 -4.12 -17.60 14.72
CA ALA A 129 -4.75 -17.58 16.03
C ALA A 129 -6.28 -17.52 15.94
N GLY A 130 -6.82 -16.75 14.98
CA GLY A 130 -8.25 -16.52 14.82
C GLY A 130 -8.98 -17.45 13.87
N TYR A 131 -8.29 -18.13 12.97
CA TYR A 131 -8.89 -18.78 11.81
C TYR A 131 -10.03 -19.73 12.15
N LYS A 132 -9.80 -20.63 13.14
CA LYS A 132 -10.81 -21.61 13.56
C LYS A 132 -12.08 -20.95 14.10
N GLU A 133 -11.94 -19.91 14.92
CA GLU A 133 -13.07 -19.21 15.52
C GLU A 133 -13.85 -18.40 14.48
N VAL A 134 -13.14 -17.64 13.63
CA VAL A 134 -13.74 -16.74 12.64
C VAL A 134 -14.32 -17.49 11.45
N MET A 135 -13.57 -18.45 10.90
CA MET A 135 -13.95 -19.18 9.69
C MET A 135 -14.73 -20.46 9.95
N GLY A 136 -14.81 -20.92 11.22
CA GLY A 136 -15.52 -22.15 11.62
C GLY A 136 -14.87 -23.43 11.12
N ARG A 137 -13.61 -23.39 10.68
CA ARG A 137 -12.85 -24.50 10.10
C ARG A 137 -11.44 -24.52 10.68
N GLU A 138 -10.96 -25.68 11.09
CA GLU A 138 -9.59 -25.85 11.56
C GLU A 138 -8.64 -26.12 10.39
N LEU A 139 -7.48 -25.46 10.40
CA LEU A 139 -6.38 -25.71 9.47
C LEU A 139 -5.21 -26.39 10.19
N PRO A 140 -4.44 -27.24 9.51
CA PRO A 140 -3.38 -28.04 10.11
C PRO A 140 -2.07 -27.26 10.31
N PHE A 141 -2.12 -26.04 10.90
CA PHE A 141 -0.97 -25.12 11.03
C PHE A 141 0.21 -25.77 11.76
N ALA A 142 -0.04 -26.37 12.93
CA ALA A 142 1.02 -26.99 13.73
C ALA A 142 1.69 -28.17 12.97
N ARG A 143 0.88 -29.00 12.33
CA ARG A 143 1.38 -30.11 11.52
C ARG A 143 2.17 -29.65 10.31
N LEU A 144 1.70 -28.63 9.63
CA LEU A 144 2.39 -28.02 8.48
C LEU A 144 3.75 -27.46 8.90
N LYS A 145 3.80 -26.67 9.98
CA LYS A 145 5.03 -26.11 10.54
C LYS A 145 6.05 -27.19 10.88
N GLU A 146 5.65 -28.25 11.56
CA GLU A 146 6.50 -29.40 11.91
C GLU A 146 7.10 -30.07 10.67
N LEU A 147 6.27 -30.38 9.68
CA LEU A 147 6.68 -31.04 8.44
C LEU A 147 7.62 -30.18 7.61
N LEU A 148 7.36 -28.86 7.49
CA LEU A 148 8.25 -27.93 6.80
C LEU A 148 9.58 -27.77 7.52
N ALA A 149 9.57 -27.65 8.85
CA ALA A 149 10.80 -27.55 9.64
C ALA A 149 11.71 -28.75 9.44
N SER A 150 11.16 -29.98 9.31
CA SER A 150 11.91 -31.20 9.01
C SER A 150 12.55 -31.22 7.60
N ARG A 151 12.16 -30.29 6.73
CA ARG A 151 12.63 -30.17 5.33
C ARG A 151 13.36 -28.84 5.06
N GLY A 152 13.83 -28.15 6.10
CA GLY A 152 14.55 -26.88 5.95
C GLY A 152 13.67 -25.65 5.83
N GLY A 153 12.38 -25.74 6.18
CA GLY A 153 11.45 -24.61 6.29
C GLY A 153 10.72 -24.21 4.99
N SER A 154 11.21 -24.62 3.84
CA SER A 154 10.61 -24.30 2.53
C SER A 154 10.57 -25.52 1.62
N VAL A 155 9.62 -25.57 0.68
CA VAL A 155 9.48 -26.68 -0.26
C VAL A 155 8.92 -26.23 -1.61
N ASN A 156 9.43 -26.82 -2.70
CA ASN A 156 8.76 -26.75 -3.98
C ASN A 156 7.59 -27.74 -4.01
N ALA A 157 6.38 -27.25 -3.83
CA ALA A 157 5.19 -28.09 -3.71
C ALA A 157 4.82 -28.82 -5.03
N LEU A 158 5.29 -28.33 -6.18
CA LEU A 158 4.99 -28.93 -7.49
C LEU A 158 5.65 -30.31 -7.70
N VAL A 159 6.70 -30.63 -6.94
CA VAL A 159 7.40 -31.91 -7.04
C VAL A 159 7.03 -32.89 -5.92
N LEU A 160 6.08 -32.53 -5.03
CA LEU A 160 5.59 -33.43 -3.98
C LEU A 160 4.74 -34.54 -4.59
N GLU A 161 5.07 -35.79 -4.27
CA GLU A 161 4.28 -36.94 -4.66
C GLU A 161 2.86 -36.88 -4.07
N MET A 162 1.94 -37.60 -4.70
CA MET A 162 0.52 -37.57 -4.30
C MET A 162 0.27 -38.07 -2.87
N ASP A 163 1.10 -38.97 -2.39
CA ASP A 163 1.06 -39.58 -1.04
C ASP A 163 2.01 -38.90 -0.04
N ASP A 164 2.71 -37.83 -0.44
CA ASP A 164 3.58 -37.08 0.48
C ASP A 164 2.76 -36.47 1.63
N PRO A 165 3.11 -36.76 2.91
CA PRO A 165 2.35 -36.30 4.07
C PRO A 165 2.30 -34.78 4.21
N LEU A 166 3.21 -34.04 3.57
CA LEU A 166 3.21 -32.58 3.56
C LEU A 166 2.18 -31.99 2.59
N ARG A 167 1.85 -32.71 1.50
CA ARG A 167 1.07 -32.17 0.38
C ARG A 167 -0.32 -31.66 0.81
N GLN A 168 -1.07 -32.46 1.53
CA GLN A 168 -2.43 -32.09 1.95
C GLN A 168 -2.46 -30.93 2.96
N PRO A 169 -1.66 -30.92 4.05
CA PRO A 169 -1.57 -29.78 4.96
C PRO A 169 -1.16 -28.48 4.25
N LEU A 170 -0.19 -28.55 3.33
CA LEU A 170 0.28 -27.40 2.57
C LEU A 170 -0.81 -26.82 1.68
N LEU A 171 -1.46 -27.67 0.86
CA LEU A 171 -2.54 -27.22 -0.01
C LEU A 171 -3.72 -26.63 0.78
N ALA A 172 -4.05 -27.20 1.94
CA ALA A 172 -5.13 -26.69 2.78
C ALA A 172 -4.84 -25.26 3.28
N VAL A 173 -3.62 -24.99 3.75
CA VAL A 173 -3.22 -23.65 4.25
C VAL A 173 -3.05 -22.69 3.09
N ALA A 174 -2.35 -23.06 2.00
CA ALA A 174 -2.14 -22.20 0.85
C ALA A 174 -3.45 -21.80 0.16
N SER A 175 -4.40 -22.76 0.03
CA SER A 175 -5.72 -22.46 -0.53
C SER A 175 -6.49 -21.50 0.36
N ALA A 176 -6.51 -21.71 1.66
CA ALA A 176 -7.21 -20.85 2.60
C ALA A 176 -6.67 -19.42 2.59
N ALA A 177 -5.34 -19.25 2.52
CA ALA A 177 -4.69 -17.97 2.43
C ALA A 177 -5.05 -17.24 1.14
N LEU A 178 -4.96 -17.91 -0.02
CA LEU A 178 -5.34 -17.32 -1.32
C LEU A 178 -6.86 -17.09 -1.46
N GLU A 179 -7.69 -17.80 -0.71
CA GLU A 179 -9.14 -17.50 -0.61
C GLU A 179 -9.41 -16.23 0.20
N ASP A 180 -8.59 -15.89 1.19
CA ASP A 180 -8.77 -14.73 2.07
C ASP A 180 -8.23 -13.41 1.46
N VAL A 181 -7.40 -13.46 0.40
CA VAL A 181 -6.88 -12.28 -0.31
C VAL A 181 -7.59 -12.01 -1.64
N GLY A 182 -7.31 -10.85 -2.28
CA GLY A 182 -7.89 -10.43 -3.56
C GLY A 182 -8.85 -9.26 -3.44
N ILE A 183 -10.01 -9.29 -4.12
CA ILE A 183 -10.97 -8.17 -4.19
C ILE A 183 -12.35 -8.62 -3.73
N GLY A 184 -13.04 -7.79 -2.95
CA GLY A 184 -14.43 -7.96 -2.57
C GLY A 184 -15.32 -6.83 -3.06
N VAL A 185 -16.59 -7.12 -3.31
CA VAL A 185 -17.63 -6.12 -3.52
C VAL A 185 -18.76 -6.39 -2.55
N ALA A 186 -19.10 -5.41 -1.71
CA ALA A 186 -20.10 -5.50 -0.67
C ALA A 186 -21.21 -4.45 -0.88
N GLU A 187 -22.48 -4.86 -0.81
CA GLU A 187 -23.60 -3.93 -0.85
C GLU A 187 -23.85 -3.34 0.54
N ILE A 188 -24.01 -2.01 0.61
CA ILE A 188 -24.32 -1.25 1.81
C ILE A 188 -25.52 -0.35 1.58
N THR A 189 -26.23 0.02 2.66
CA THR A 189 -27.42 0.88 2.61
C THR A 189 -27.31 1.97 3.65
N LEU A 190 -27.67 3.19 3.28
CA LEU A 190 -27.77 4.32 4.20
C LEU A 190 -29.09 4.26 4.96
N GLU A 191 -29.01 4.12 6.27
CA GLU A 191 -30.14 4.14 7.20
C GLU A 191 -30.05 5.36 8.12
N GLN A 192 -31.05 5.55 9.00
CA GLN A 192 -31.06 6.69 9.94
C GLN A 192 -29.79 6.77 10.82
N GLN A 193 -29.25 5.61 11.17
CA GLN A 193 -28.05 5.50 12.00
C GLN A 193 -26.72 5.52 11.21
N GLY A 194 -26.75 5.69 9.88
CA GLY A 194 -25.58 5.68 8.99
C GLY A 194 -25.58 4.48 8.05
N TRP A 195 -24.45 4.27 7.39
CA TRP A 195 -24.27 3.14 6.49
C TRP A 195 -24.30 1.82 7.25
N GLN A 196 -25.02 0.84 6.69
CA GLN A 196 -25.17 -0.49 7.23
C GLN A 196 -24.86 -1.54 6.16
N ARG A 197 -24.27 -2.66 6.56
CA ARG A 197 -24.08 -3.81 5.70
C ARG A 197 -25.44 -4.41 5.31
N ARG A 198 -25.63 -4.68 4.01
CA ARG A 198 -26.79 -5.37 3.49
C ARG A 198 -26.38 -6.39 2.44
N SER A 199 -26.71 -7.66 2.65
CA SER A 199 -26.45 -8.66 1.62
C SER A 199 -27.26 -8.37 0.37
N GLY A 200 -26.60 -8.40 -0.79
CA GLY A 200 -27.22 -8.06 -2.06
C GLY A 200 -26.65 -8.89 -3.23
N ARG A 201 -27.23 -8.68 -4.41
CA ARG A 201 -26.88 -9.42 -5.64
C ARG A 201 -25.47 -9.10 -6.18
N PHE A 202 -24.89 -7.99 -5.72
CA PHE A 202 -23.58 -7.54 -6.16
C PHE A 202 -22.44 -8.10 -5.29
N ASP A 203 -22.79 -8.71 -4.15
CA ASP A 203 -21.81 -9.29 -3.23
C ASP A 203 -21.02 -10.40 -3.90
N ARG A 204 -19.70 -10.27 -3.92
CA ARG A 204 -18.80 -11.27 -4.51
C ARG A 204 -17.37 -11.11 -4.08
N ARG A 205 -16.59 -12.13 -4.36
CA ARG A 205 -15.13 -12.16 -4.19
C ARG A 205 -14.44 -12.55 -5.50
N LEU A 206 -13.32 -11.89 -5.78
CA LEU A 206 -12.26 -12.34 -6.66
C LEU A 206 -11.06 -12.65 -5.78
N SER A 207 -10.79 -13.92 -5.54
CA SER A 207 -9.69 -14.37 -4.69
C SER A 207 -8.44 -14.71 -5.49
N GLY A 208 -7.34 -15.00 -4.81
CA GLY A 208 -6.12 -15.51 -5.42
C GLY A 208 -6.30 -16.83 -6.19
N LEU A 209 -7.41 -17.53 -5.98
CA LEU A 209 -7.75 -18.79 -6.66
C LEU A 209 -8.91 -18.69 -7.68
N THR A 210 -9.42 -17.50 -7.94
CA THR A 210 -10.50 -17.32 -8.92
C THR A 210 -10.06 -17.87 -10.28
N GLY A 211 -10.86 -18.79 -10.85
CA GLY A 211 -10.57 -19.44 -12.14
C GLY A 211 -9.69 -20.68 -12.06
N LEU A 212 -9.20 -21.09 -10.88
CA LEU A 212 -8.43 -22.33 -10.74
C LEU A 212 -9.28 -23.57 -11.06
N SER A 213 -10.41 -23.70 -10.41
CA SER A 213 -11.35 -24.83 -10.63
C SER A 213 -12.39 -24.56 -11.73
N ARG A 214 -12.61 -23.32 -12.08
CA ARG A 214 -13.58 -22.85 -13.08
C ARG A 214 -12.91 -21.97 -14.13
N PRO A 215 -12.31 -22.53 -15.21
CA PRO A 215 -11.54 -21.77 -16.19
C PRO A 215 -12.26 -20.57 -16.83
N GLN A 216 -13.59 -20.60 -16.90
CA GLN A 216 -14.39 -19.48 -17.40
C GLN A 216 -14.33 -18.22 -16.51
N GLU A 217 -13.91 -18.36 -15.26
CA GLU A 217 -13.74 -17.26 -14.30
C GLU A 217 -12.31 -16.70 -14.27
N GLN A 218 -11.38 -17.27 -15.05
CA GLN A 218 -10.03 -16.76 -15.16
C GLN A 218 -10.03 -15.31 -15.66
N LEU A 219 -9.21 -14.47 -15.05
CA LEU A 219 -8.99 -13.10 -15.48
C LEU A 219 -8.34 -13.09 -16.88
N ARG A 220 -8.47 -11.96 -17.58
CA ARG A 220 -7.84 -11.75 -18.89
C ARG A 220 -6.78 -10.69 -18.78
N SER A 221 -5.64 -10.89 -19.48
CA SER A 221 -4.64 -9.86 -19.68
C SER A 221 -4.86 -9.15 -21.01
N THR A 222 -4.75 -7.82 -21.01
CA THR A 222 -4.80 -6.97 -22.21
C THR A 222 -3.51 -6.17 -22.33
N GLY A 223 -3.26 -5.56 -23.47
CA GLY A 223 -2.06 -4.77 -23.72
C GLY A 223 -0.85 -5.60 -24.13
N PRO A 224 0.35 -4.97 -24.23
CA PRO A 224 1.52 -5.56 -24.88
C PRO A 224 2.03 -6.85 -24.25
N ALA A 225 2.01 -6.99 -22.91
CA ALA A 225 2.50 -8.21 -22.28
C ALA A 225 1.63 -9.44 -22.59
N ALA A 226 0.37 -9.26 -22.98
CA ALA A 226 -0.45 -10.36 -23.44
C ALA A 226 0.14 -11.06 -24.68
N ALA A 227 0.92 -10.38 -25.51
CA ALA A 227 1.66 -10.99 -26.63
C ALA A 227 2.75 -11.93 -26.11
N VAL A 228 3.49 -11.52 -25.06
CA VAL A 228 4.50 -12.35 -24.38
C VAL A 228 3.84 -13.60 -23.79
N PHE A 229 2.67 -13.47 -23.13
CA PHE A 229 1.95 -14.59 -22.52
C PHE A 229 1.43 -15.62 -23.55
N ARG A 230 1.14 -15.18 -24.77
CA ARG A 230 0.71 -16.09 -25.87
C ARG A 230 1.87 -16.75 -26.61
N ARG A 231 3.11 -16.33 -26.38
CA ARG A 231 4.29 -16.83 -27.06
C ARG A 231 4.54 -18.32 -26.72
N ARG A 232 4.81 -19.14 -27.74
CA ARG A 232 5.08 -20.55 -27.55
C ARG A 232 6.56 -20.85 -27.22
N GLN A 233 7.48 -20.10 -27.84
CA GLN A 233 8.92 -20.21 -27.58
C GLN A 233 9.33 -19.13 -26.62
N ARG A 234 9.82 -19.51 -25.45
CA ARG A 234 10.25 -18.61 -24.37
C ARG A 234 11.45 -19.17 -23.62
N LEU A 235 12.21 -18.28 -22.95
CA LEU A 235 13.35 -18.67 -22.13
C LEU A 235 12.90 -19.37 -20.84
N GLY A 236 11.78 -18.91 -20.28
CA GLY A 236 11.30 -19.32 -18.97
C GLY A 236 10.08 -20.23 -18.98
N TYR A 237 9.39 -20.22 -17.86
CA TYR A 237 8.25 -21.07 -17.54
C TYR A 237 6.99 -20.73 -18.33
N ASP A 238 6.23 -21.75 -18.68
CA ASP A 238 4.90 -21.65 -19.29
C ASP A 238 3.88 -22.36 -18.41
N ASP A 239 2.89 -21.61 -17.89
CA ASP A 239 1.79 -22.16 -17.11
C ASP A 239 0.67 -22.76 -17.97
N GLY A 240 0.78 -22.70 -19.30
CA GLY A 240 -0.19 -23.22 -20.25
C GLY A 240 -1.50 -22.40 -20.37
N LEU A 241 -1.62 -21.27 -19.68
CA LEU A 241 -2.85 -20.47 -19.64
C LEU A 241 -2.91 -19.34 -20.69
N SER A 242 -1.85 -19.17 -21.51
CA SER A 242 -1.76 -18.09 -22.49
C SER A 242 -2.00 -16.71 -21.81
N ASP A 243 -2.94 -15.88 -22.29
CA ASP A 243 -3.30 -14.58 -21.72
C ASP A 243 -4.36 -14.64 -20.61
N ARG A 244 -4.65 -15.86 -20.12
CA ARG A 244 -5.53 -16.07 -18.96
C ARG A 244 -4.71 -16.13 -17.67
N VAL A 245 -5.34 -15.70 -16.56
CA VAL A 245 -4.70 -15.65 -15.26
C VAL A 245 -5.61 -16.21 -14.19
N ILE A 246 -5.05 -17.01 -13.29
CA ILE A 246 -5.74 -17.50 -12.10
C ILE A 246 -5.65 -16.41 -11.03
N GLY A 247 -6.79 -15.89 -10.61
CA GLY A 247 -6.93 -15.02 -9.46
C GLY A 247 -6.15 -13.69 -9.50
N THR A 248 -6.23 -13.02 -8.37
CA THR A 248 -5.49 -11.81 -8.03
C THR A 248 -5.19 -11.82 -6.53
N PHE A 249 -4.05 -11.32 -6.12
CA PHE A 249 -3.60 -11.23 -4.73
C PHE A 249 -2.59 -10.09 -4.58
N ALA A 250 -2.23 -9.76 -3.36
CA ALA A 250 -1.43 -8.59 -3.02
C ALA A 250 -2.10 -7.30 -3.53
N ASN A 251 -3.43 -7.26 -3.45
CA ASN A 251 -4.24 -6.12 -3.85
C ASN A 251 -4.19 -5.08 -2.71
N CYS A 252 -3.25 -4.15 -2.81
CA CYS A 252 -3.02 -3.06 -1.87
C CYS A 252 -3.93 -1.87 -2.19
N ALA A 253 -3.41 -0.74 -2.62
CA ALA A 253 -4.19 0.42 -2.97
C ALA A 253 -4.86 0.30 -4.37
N GLY A 254 -5.33 1.41 -4.94
CA GLY A 254 -6.05 1.37 -6.21
C GLY A 254 -6.52 2.74 -6.68
N GLY A 255 -7.56 2.75 -7.52
CA GLY A 255 -8.18 3.97 -8.02
C GLY A 255 -9.60 3.74 -8.53
N GLN A 256 -10.39 4.78 -8.55
CA GLN A 256 -11.75 4.74 -9.09
C GLN A 256 -11.82 5.53 -10.40
N THR A 257 -12.41 4.91 -11.43
CA THR A 257 -12.55 5.57 -12.72
C THR A 257 -13.84 6.40 -12.79
N PRO A 258 -13.86 7.49 -13.57
CA PRO A 258 -15.08 8.27 -13.76
C PRO A 258 -16.22 7.49 -14.44
N TRP A 259 -15.92 6.41 -15.17
CA TRP A 259 -16.93 5.53 -15.77
C TRP A 259 -17.41 4.41 -14.84
N GLY A 260 -16.95 4.42 -13.57
CA GLY A 260 -17.50 3.62 -12.49
C GLY A 260 -16.91 2.22 -12.33
N THR A 261 -15.76 1.95 -12.93
CA THR A 261 -14.95 0.77 -12.62
C THR A 261 -13.94 1.09 -11.51
N VAL A 262 -13.38 0.05 -10.91
CA VAL A 262 -12.33 0.15 -9.88
C VAL A 262 -11.08 -0.51 -10.42
N LEU A 263 -9.96 0.17 -10.25
CA LEU A 263 -8.62 -0.29 -10.56
C LEU A 263 -7.96 -0.73 -9.25
N SER A 264 -7.72 -2.02 -9.08
CA SER A 264 -7.06 -2.61 -7.92
C SER A 264 -5.61 -2.91 -8.28
N ALA A 265 -4.67 -2.52 -7.45
CA ALA A 265 -3.25 -2.59 -7.72
C ALA A 265 -2.62 -3.80 -7.00
N GLU A 266 -1.88 -4.63 -7.72
CA GLU A 266 -1.13 -5.76 -7.16
C GLU A 266 0.27 -5.28 -6.75
N GLU A 267 0.53 -5.19 -5.45
CA GLU A 267 1.77 -4.62 -4.89
C GLU A 267 2.74 -5.73 -4.44
N ASN A 268 2.49 -6.39 -3.32
CA ASN A 268 3.40 -7.35 -2.66
C ASN A 268 3.44 -8.76 -3.30
N PHE A 269 3.18 -8.86 -4.61
CA PHE A 269 3.13 -10.15 -5.34
C PHE A 269 4.43 -10.94 -5.28
N GLN A 270 5.59 -10.30 -5.14
CA GLN A 270 6.92 -10.92 -5.09
C GLN A 270 7.10 -11.84 -3.88
N THR A 271 6.30 -11.67 -2.84
CA THR A 271 6.29 -12.59 -1.69
C THR A 271 5.71 -13.96 -2.04
N HIS A 272 4.87 -14.03 -3.07
CA HIS A 272 4.09 -15.21 -3.40
C HIS A 272 4.47 -15.88 -4.73
N VAL A 273 5.01 -15.12 -5.69
CA VAL A 273 5.47 -15.62 -6.99
C VAL A 273 6.85 -15.05 -7.33
N VAL A 274 7.50 -15.61 -8.35
CA VAL A 274 8.83 -15.15 -8.79
C VAL A 274 8.72 -13.78 -9.46
N GLU A 275 9.38 -12.75 -8.91
CA GLU A 275 9.38 -11.40 -9.49
C GLU A 275 10.37 -11.25 -10.67
N PRO A 276 11.64 -11.70 -10.57
CA PRO A 276 12.59 -11.63 -11.68
C PRO A 276 12.06 -12.24 -12.97
N VAL A 277 12.46 -11.68 -14.12
CA VAL A 277 12.10 -12.17 -15.46
C VAL A 277 13.31 -12.26 -16.37
N TYR A 278 13.21 -13.09 -17.39
CA TYR A 278 14.18 -13.17 -18.49
C TYR A 278 14.01 -12.00 -19.46
N ALA A 279 15.00 -11.81 -20.33
CA ALA A 279 15.00 -10.75 -21.33
C ALA A 279 13.77 -10.73 -22.26
N ASP A 280 13.16 -11.89 -22.48
CA ASP A 280 11.96 -12.04 -23.30
C ASP A 280 10.64 -11.82 -22.51
N GLY A 281 10.72 -11.39 -21.24
CA GLY A 281 9.60 -11.17 -20.35
C GLY A 281 9.01 -12.45 -19.73
N SER A 282 9.56 -13.63 -20.01
CA SER A 282 9.10 -14.86 -19.37
C SER A 282 9.61 -15.02 -17.95
N SER A 283 8.83 -15.66 -17.09
CA SER A 283 9.17 -15.87 -15.67
C SER A 283 10.05 -17.10 -15.47
N PRO A 284 11.00 -17.11 -14.52
CA PRO A 284 11.57 -18.34 -14.01
C PRO A 284 10.51 -19.31 -13.46
N PRO A 285 10.86 -20.60 -13.30
CA PRO A 285 9.92 -21.58 -12.74
C PRO A 285 9.48 -21.22 -11.30
N PRO A 286 8.23 -21.55 -10.90
CA PRO A 286 7.73 -21.32 -9.55
C PRO A 286 8.59 -21.94 -8.44
N ALA A 287 9.41 -22.93 -8.76
CA ALA A 287 10.40 -23.51 -7.85
C ALA A 287 11.40 -22.49 -7.27
N GLN A 288 11.61 -21.34 -7.92
CA GLN A 288 12.47 -20.27 -7.42
C GLN A 288 11.81 -19.42 -6.33
N ARG A 289 10.49 -19.55 -6.11
CA ARG A 289 9.75 -18.99 -4.97
C ARG A 289 9.03 -20.15 -4.27
N PRO A 290 9.76 -20.98 -3.49
CA PRO A 290 9.19 -22.14 -2.81
C PRO A 290 8.19 -21.72 -1.74
N PHE A 291 7.23 -22.57 -1.43
CA PHE A 291 6.29 -22.36 -0.34
C PHE A 291 7.02 -22.39 1.00
N HIS A 292 6.76 -21.42 1.86
CA HIS A 292 7.30 -21.28 3.21
C HIS A 292 6.18 -20.97 4.20
N PHE A 293 6.20 -21.60 5.37
CA PHE A 293 5.34 -21.27 6.50
C PHE A 293 6.01 -21.68 7.82
N ASP A 294 6.16 -20.73 8.74
CA ASP A 294 6.72 -20.96 10.07
C ASP A 294 5.83 -20.41 11.22
N GLY A 295 4.68 -19.84 10.89
CA GLY A 295 3.75 -19.19 11.82
C GLY A 295 4.00 -17.68 11.98
N GLU A 296 5.13 -17.18 11.48
CA GLU A 296 5.47 -15.75 11.41
C GLU A 296 5.53 -15.24 9.98
N ARG A 297 5.88 -16.12 9.05
CA ARG A 297 5.96 -15.83 7.60
C ARG A 297 5.15 -16.85 6.83
N LEU A 298 4.49 -16.38 5.79
CA LEU A 298 3.76 -17.20 4.84
C LEU A 298 4.07 -16.68 3.43
N GLU A 299 4.91 -17.39 2.71
CA GLU A 299 5.44 -16.97 1.42
C GLU A 299 5.30 -18.07 0.37
N GLY A 300 5.45 -17.69 -0.91
CA GLY A 300 5.42 -18.65 -2.00
C GLY A 300 4.05 -19.30 -2.23
N LEU A 301 2.96 -18.58 -1.92
CA LEU A 301 1.58 -19.09 -2.09
C LEU A 301 1.25 -19.49 -3.52
N GLY A 302 1.91 -18.90 -4.53
CA GLY A 302 1.75 -19.26 -5.93
C GLY A 302 2.42 -20.57 -6.33
N ASN A 303 3.44 -21.03 -5.57
CA ASN A 303 4.20 -22.22 -5.88
C ASN A 303 3.35 -23.49 -5.97
N PRO A 304 2.47 -23.83 -5.00
CA PRO A 304 1.66 -25.04 -5.04
C PRO A 304 0.72 -25.14 -6.26
N PHE A 305 0.39 -24.00 -6.85
CA PHE A 305 -0.55 -23.89 -7.96
C PHE A 305 0.12 -23.63 -9.31
N GLY A 306 1.46 -23.59 -9.36
CA GLY A 306 2.22 -23.37 -10.59
C GLY A 306 2.01 -21.98 -11.21
N LEU A 307 1.76 -20.96 -10.41
CA LEU A 307 1.47 -19.61 -10.90
C LEU A 307 2.71 -18.97 -11.52
N SER A 308 2.59 -18.45 -12.74
CA SER A 308 3.68 -17.76 -13.45
C SER A 308 3.84 -16.34 -12.95
N GLY A 309 5.02 -15.99 -12.43
CA GLY A 309 5.27 -14.73 -11.74
C GLY A 309 5.06 -13.48 -12.60
N ASN A 310 5.33 -13.54 -13.91
CA ASN A 310 5.11 -12.41 -14.81
C ASN A 310 3.63 -12.05 -15.07
N LYS A 311 2.71 -12.84 -14.54
CA LYS A 311 1.24 -12.59 -14.63
C LYS A 311 0.66 -11.84 -13.44
N TYR A 312 1.49 -11.47 -12.45
CA TYR A 312 1.12 -10.74 -11.24
C TYR A 312 1.98 -9.48 -11.10
N GLY A 313 1.52 -8.51 -10.34
CA GLY A 313 2.10 -7.16 -10.28
C GLY A 313 1.50 -6.21 -11.31
N TRP A 314 0.20 -6.33 -11.56
CA TRP A 314 -0.54 -5.54 -12.54
C TRP A 314 -1.68 -4.78 -11.88
N VAL A 315 -2.26 -3.82 -12.62
CA VAL A 315 -3.52 -3.19 -12.26
C VAL A 315 -4.67 -4.03 -12.79
N VAL A 316 -5.61 -4.35 -11.90
CA VAL A 316 -6.78 -5.18 -12.16
C VAL A 316 -8.04 -4.32 -12.22
N GLU A 317 -8.72 -4.24 -13.36
CA GLU A 317 -9.99 -3.53 -13.48
C GLU A 317 -11.17 -4.46 -13.21
N ILE A 318 -12.08 -4.01 -12.32
CA ILE A 318 -13.37 -4.63 -12.08
C ILE A 318 -14.51 -3.63 -12.24
N ASP A 319 -15.69 -4.10 -12.67
CA ASP A 319 -16.92 -3.31 -12.65
C ASP A 319 -17.78 -3.75 -11.46
N PRO A 320 -17.87 -2.97 -10.36
CA PRO A 320 -18.62 -3.39 -9.18
C PRO A 320 -20.11 -3.58 -9.44
N ARG A 321 -20.68 -2.91 -10.44
CA ARG A 321 -22.09 -3.02 -10.82
C ARG A 321 -22.42 -4.20 -11.72
N ARG A 322 -21.38 -4.88 -12.29
CA ARG A 322 -21.54 -5.97 -13.26
C ARG A 322 -20.81 -7.22 -12.81
N PRO A 323 -21.41 -8.02 -11.92
CA PRO A 323 -20.76 -9.22 -11.38
C PRO A 323 -20.45 -10.28 -12.44
N GLU A 324 -21.15 -10.27 -13.58
CA GLU A 324 -20.94 -11.17 -14.70
C GLU A 324 -19.73 -10.80 -15.57
N ARG A 325 -19.19 -9.57 -15.44
CA ARG A 325 -18.06 -9.12 -16.24
C ARG A 325 -16.75 -9.67 -15.66
N THR A 326 -15.99 -10.33 -16.52
CA THR A 326 -14.65 -10.84 -16.16
C THR A 326 -13.70 -9.67 -15.85
N ALA A 327 -12.95 -9.79 -14.76
CA ALA A 327 -11.89 -8.84 -14.41
C ALA A 327 -10.73 -8.88 -15.43
N VAL A 328 -10.08 -7.74 -15.61
CA VAL A 328 -9.03 -7.55 -16.64
C VAL A 328 -7.76 -7.01 -15.99
N LYS A 329 -6.62 -7.63 -16.32
CA LYS A 329 -5.28 -7.09 -15.99
C LYS A 329 -4.76 -6.25 -17.14
N HIS A 330 -4.47 -4.98 -16.89
CA HIS A 330 -4.05 -4.00 -17.89
C HIS A 330 -2.54 -3.90 -17.98
N THR A 331 -1.93 -4.62 -18.92
CA THR A 331 -0.45 -4.71 -18.99
C THR A 331 0.24 -3.52 -19.64
N ALA A 332 -0.49 -2.63 -20.28
CA ALA A 332 0.08 -1.37 -20.78
C ALA A 332 0.47 -0.39 -19.64
N LEU A 333 -0.01 -0.64 -18.43
CA LEU A 333 0.32 0.14 -17.23
C LEU A 333 1.67 -0.25 -16.60
N GLY A 334 2.37 -1.28 -17.15
CA GLY A 334 3.61 -1.80 -16.61
C GLY A 334 3.41 -2.79 -15.46
N ARG A 335 4.43 -3.61 -15.20
CA ARG A 335 4.49 -4.55 -14.08
C ARG A 335 5.51 -4.06 -13.07
N PHE A 336 5.05 -3.73 -11.89
CA PHE A 336 5.87 -3.34 -10.74
C PHE A 336 5.01 -3.50 -9.47
N ARG A 337 5.53 -3.19 -8.30
CA ARG A 337 4.79 -3.23 -7.03
C ARG A 337 3.86 -2.02 -6.99
N HIS A 338 2.71 -2.19 -7.62
CA HIS A 338 1.72 -1.11 -7.76
C HIS A 338 1.06 -0.79 -6.43
N GLU A 339 1.10 0.50 -6.10
CA GLU A 339 0.26 1.06 -5.05
C GLU A 339 -1.02 1.64 -5.63
N ALA A 340 -1.29 2.92 -5.42
CA ALA A 340 -2.48 3.58 -5.93
C ALA A 340 -2.42 3.87 -7.43
N VAL A 341 -3.59 4.23 -7.99
CA VAL A 341 -3.74 4.63 -9.39
C VAL A 341 -4.60 5.88 -9.48
N ALA A 342 -3.99 7.06 -9.53
CA ALA A 342 -4.71 8.29 -9.81
C ALA A 342 -5.16 8.34 -11.28
N VAL A 343 -6.43 8.70 -11.53
CA VAL A 343 -7.05 8.67 -12.86
C VAL A 343 -7.45 10.07 -13.32
N ARG A 344 -6.82 10.58 -14.36
CA ARG A 344 -7.18 11.84 -15.02
C ARG A 344 -7.85 11.56 -16.34
N ALA A 345 -9.17 11.75 -16.41
CA ALA A 345 -9.98 11.57 -17.61
C ALA A 345 -10.73 12.87 -17.92
N ARG A 346 -10.33 13.57 -18.99
CA ARG A 346 -10.97 14.81 -19.46
C ARG A 346 -11.37 14.67 -20.94
N ALA A 347 -12.56 15.14 -21.27
CA ALA A 347 -13.03 15.08 -22.66
C ALA A 347 -12.10 15.83 -23.61
N GLY A 348 -11.72 15.19 -24.70
CA GLY A 348 -10.80 15.74 -25.71
C GLY A 348 -9.31 15.55 -25.39
N GLU A 349 -8.95 15.01 -24.23
CA GLU A 349 -7.58 14.73 -23.82
C GLU A 349 -7.32 13.22 -23.77
N PRO A 350 -6.08 12.74 -23.89
CA PRO A 350 -5.74 11.36 -23.56
C PRO A 350 -6.09 11.04 -22.11
N LEU A 351 -6.38 9.76 -21.85
CA LEU A 351 -6.48 9.25 -20.49
C LEU A 351 -5.07 9.21 -19.88
N VAL A 352 -4.91 9.78 -18.70
CA VAL A 352 -3.63 9.77 -17.97
C VAL A 352 -3.83 9.09 -16.62
N LEU A 353 -2.93 8.16 -16.28
CA LEU A 353 -2.88 7.52 -14.97
C LEU A 353 -1.51 7.73 -14.34
N TYR A 354 -1.47 7.85 -13.01
CA TYR A 354 -0.23 7.91 -12.24
C TYR A 354 -0.24 6.78 -11.21
N SER A 355 0.90 6.14 -10.99
CA SER A 355 1.05 5.04 -10.03
C SER A 355 2.47 5.00 -9.46
N GLY A 356 2.60 4.70 -8.18
CA GLY A 356 3.86 4.44 -7.49
C GLY A 356 4.29 2.98 -7.56
N CYS A 357 5.61 2.74 -7.43
CA CYS A 357 6.17 1.40 -7.19
C CYS A 357 6.72 1.36 -5.78
N ASP A 358 6.03 0.72 -4.84
CA ASP A 358 6.48 0.66 -3.46
C ASP A 358 7.66 -0.27 -3.27
N ARG A 359 8.82 0.34 -3.25
CA ARG A 359 10.11 -0.19 -2.79
C ARG A 359 11.12 0.94 -2.61
N HIS A 360 12.15 0.73 -1.82
CA HIS A 360 13.32 1.60 -1.85
C HIS A 360 13.91 1.64 -3.26
N GLY A 361 14.05 2.85 -3.80
CA GLY A 361 14.47 3.01 -5.20
C GLY A 361 13.40 2.68 -6.23
N GLY A 362 12.13 2.57 -5.83
CA GLY A 362 10.99 2.48 -6.73
C GLY A 362 10.78 3.76 -7.54
N HIS A 363 9.79 3.80 -8.41
CA HIS A 363 9.60 4.93 -9.32
C HIS A 363 8.15 5.42 -9.31
N LEU A 364 7.97 6.68 -9.69
CA LEU A 364 6.68 7.23 -10.06
C LEU A 364 6.50 7.05 -11.58
N TYR A 365 5.38 6.45 -11.97
CA TYR A 365 5.02 6.21 -13.36
C TYR A 365 3.84 7.06 -13.80
N ARG A 366 3.81 7.39 -15.11
CA ARG A 366 2.68 8.00 -15.81
C ARG A 366 2.32 7.15 -17.02
N TYR A 367 1.07 6.72 -17.12
CA TYR A 367 0.52 6.13 -18.32
C TYR A 367 -0.27 7.17 -19.11
N VAL A 368 -0.14 7.17 -20.43
CA VAL A 368 -0.85 8.05 -21.35
C VAL A 368 -1.44 7.22 -22.48
N SER A 369 -2.77 7.22 -22.62
CA SER A 369 -3.45 6.46 -23.67
C SER A 369 -3.16 7.00 -25.07
N GLU A 370 -3.17 6.11 -26.07
CA GLU A 370 -3.00 6.48 -27.50
C GLU A 370 -4.21 7.28 -28.02
N ALA A 371 -5.42 6.92 -27.60
CA ALA A 371 -6.64 7.59 -28.00
C ALA A 371 -7.18 8.51 -26.89
N VAL A 372 -7.98 9.50 -27.28
CA VAL A 372 -8.55 10.50 -26.37
C VAL A 372 -9.85 10.03 -25.72
N VAL A 373 -10.10 10.50 -24.52
CA VAL A 373 -11.38 10.38 -23.80
C VAL A 373 -12.42 11.24 -24.53
N ARG A 374 -13.53 10.67 -24.94
CA ARG A 374 -14.65 11.41 -25.56
C ARG A 374 -15.63 11.91 -24.51
N ASP A 375 -16.08 11.00 -23.66
CA ASP A 375 -16.93 11.25 -22.50
C ASP A 375 -16.32 10.54 -21.29
N PRO A 376 -15.90 11.25 -20.23
CA PRO A 376 -15.32 10.63 -19.05
C PRO A 376 -16.18 9.55 -18.39
N GLY A 377 -17.50 9.64 -18.52
CA GLY A 377 -18.45 8.66 -17.96
C GLY A 377 -18.67 7.41 -18.82
N ASP A 378 -18.14 7.35 -20.05
CA ASP A 378 -18.37 6.22 -20.95
C ASP A 378 -17.53 5.01 -20.55
N GLN A 379 -18.18 3.88 -20.29
CA GLN A 379 -17.51 2.60 -19.97
C GLN A 379 -16.58 2.08 -21.08
N ALA A 380 -16.73 2.56 -22.33
CA ALA A 380 -15.79 2.25 -23.41
C ALA A 380 -14.37 2.75 -23.13
N ASN A 381 -14.20 3.70 -22.21
CA ASN A 381 -12.88 4.21 -21.78
C ASN A 381 -11.98 3.12 -21.18
N SER A 382 -12.52 2.00 -20.67
CA SER A 382 -11.71 0.83 -20.26
C SER A 382 -10.75 0.36 -21.35
N ARG A 383 -11.10 0.53 -22.63
CA ARG A 383 -10.23 0.17 -23.76
C ARG A 383 -9.04 1.09 -23.92
N LEU A 384 -9.11 2.32 -23.39
CA LEU A 384 -7.99 3.25 -23.38
C LEU A 384 -6.82 2.75 -22.50
N LEU A 385 -7.06 1.81 -21.62
CA LEU A 385 -6.06 1.16 -20.77
C LEU A 385 -5.25 0.06 -21.50
N GLU A 386 -5.63 -0.29 -22.74
CA GLU A 386 -5.01 -1.38 -23.49
C GLU A 386 -3.85 -0.90 -24.38
N ARG A 387 -3.89 0.36 -24.82
CA ARG A 387 -2.90 0.96 -25.73
C ARG A 387 -2.53 2.37 -25.32
N GLY A 388 -1.23 2.55 -25.11
CA GLY A 388 -0.69 3.81 -24.66
C GLY A 388 0.80 3.70 -24.39
N ARG A 389 1.31 4.72 -23.71
CA ARG A 389 2.72 4.85 -23.37
C ARG A 389 2.88 4.92 -21.86
N LEU A 390 3.68 4.02 -21.31
CA LEU A 390 4.17 4.13 -19.94
C LEU A 390 5.42 4.99 -19.93
N GLU A 391 5.49 5.93 -19.01
CA GLU A 391 6.60 6.85 -18.78
C GLU A 391 6.98 6.81 -17.30
N VAL A 392 8.25 7.10 -17.01
CA VAL A 392 8.77 7.12 -15.64
C VAL A 392 9.38 8.48 -15.32
N ALA A 393 9.23 8.94 -14.08
CA ALA A 393 9.68 10.26 -13.65
C ALA A 393 11.20 10.33 -13.47
N ARG A 394 11.79 11.45 -13.94
CA ARG A 394 13.12 11.89 -13.56
C ARG A 394 13.03 13.27 -12.92
N PHE A 395 13.19 13.30 -11.62
CA PHE A 395 13.19 14.49 -10.78
C PHE A 395 14.52 15.23 -10.86
N GLN A 396 14.50 16.55 -10.69
CA GLN A 396 15.69 17.39 -10.53
C GLN A 396 15.62 18.14 -9.20
N PRO A 397 16.78 18.39 -8.54
CA PRO A 397 16.80 19.08 -7.24
C PRO A 397 16.27 20.52 -7.25
N ASP A 398 16.15 21.14 -8.41
CA ASP A 398 15.60 22.50 -8.59
C ASP A 398 14.06 22.55 -8.60
N GLY A 399 13.37 21.44 -8.36
CA GLY A 399 11.92 21.34 -8.40
C GLY A 399 11.33 21.09 -9.78
N SER A 400 12.15 20.94 -10.82
CA SER A 400 11.73 20.52 -12.15
C SER A 400 11.82 18.99 -12.30
N GLY A 401 11.24 18.48 -13.38
CA GLY A 401 11.38 17.09 -13.77
C GLY A 401 10.88 16.82 -15.17
N ARG A 402 11.11 15.61 -15.64
CA ARG A 402 10.66 15.15 -16.95
C ARG A 402 10.21 13.70 -16.93
N TRP A 403 9.35 13.34 -17.87
CA TRP A 403 8.92 11.97 -18.10
C TRP A 403 9.82 11.29 -19.14
N ILE A 404 10.24 10.06 -18.86
CA ILE A 404 11.03 9.22 -19.76
C ILE A 404 10.12 8.08 -20.24
N PRO A 405 9.84 7.95 -21.55
CA PRO A 405 9.02 6.86 -22.06
C PRO A 405 9.73 5.52 -21.96
N LEU A 406 9.05 4.46 -21.54
CA LEU A 406 9.56 3.09 -21.56
C LEU A 406 9.20 2.42 -22.91
N GLN A 407 10.02 2.69 -23.91
CA GLN A 407 9.84 2.26 -25.30
C GLN A 407 11.13 1.61 -25.82
N PRO A 408 11.09 0.73 -26.85
CA PRO A 408 12.28 0.09 -27.39
C PRO A 408 13.43 1.06 -27.75
N GLN A 409 13.10 2.24 -28.28
CA GLN A 409 14.07 3.26 -28.69
C GLN A 409 14.61 4.14 -27.54
N THR A 410 14.10 3.99 -26.33
CA THR A 410 14.55 4.78 -25.18
C THR A 410 16.03 4.51 -24.88
N PRO A 411 16.87 5.55 -24.77
CA PRO A 411 18.28 5.38 -24.45
C PRO A 411 18.50 4.71 -23.09
N VAL A 412 19.51 3.87 -23.00
CA VAL A 412 20.02 3.30 -21.74
C VAL A 412 21.02 4.29 -21.13
N GLU A 413 20.60 4.94 -20.06
CA GLU A 413 21.36 5.99 -19.35
C GLU A 413 21.18 5.88 -17.82
N PRO A 414 21.51 4.73 -17.20
CA PRO A 414 21.33 4.56 -15.76
C PRO A 414 22.17 5.59 -14.99
N LEU A 415 21.72 5.93 -13.79
CA LEU A 415 22.43 6.86 -12.90
C LEU A 415 23.86 6.38 -12.62
N LEU A 416 24.75 7.32 -12.34
CA LEU A 416 26.14 7.01 -11.98
C LEU A 416 26.23 6.60 -10.51
N PRO A 417 26.93 5.51 -10.14
CA PRO A 417 27.21 5.19 -8.75
C PRO A 417 27.86 6.35 -7.96
N SER A 418 28.75 7.13 -8.59
CA SER A 418 29.36 8.31 -7.96
C SER A 418 28.36 9.40 -7.55
N HIS A 419 27.14 9.41 -8.10
CA HIS A 419 26.07 10.30 -7.66
C HIS A 419 25.69 10.04 -6.20
N PHE A 420 25.61 8.78 -5.78
CA PHE A 420 25.29 8.41 -4.39
C PHE A 420 26.50 8.53 -3.47
N GLU A 421 27.69 8.23 -3.96
CA GLU A 421 28.95 8.38 -3.22
C GLU A 421 29.17 9.84 -2.78
N ALA A 422 28.71 10.83 -3.58
CA ALA A 422 28.75 12.25 -3.22
C ALA A 422 27.94 12.59 -1.94
N PHE A 423 27.07 11.68 -1.48
CA PHE A 423 26.30 11.76 -0.24
C PHE A 423 26.79 10.77 0.83
N GLU A 424 27.98 10.19 0.63
CA GLU A 424 28.58 9.19 1.54
C GLU A 424 27.73 7.91 1.67
N LEU A 425 26.95 7.56 0.63
CA LEU A 425 26.09 6.38 0.57
C LEU A 425 26.60 5.38 -0.46
N PRO A 426 26.56 4.07 -0.19
CA PRO A 426 26.81 3.05 -1.18
C PRO A 426 25.70 3.07 -2.25
N ALA A 427 26.05 2.96 -3.54
CA ALA A 427 25.05 2.90 -4.59
C ALA A 427 24.38 1.51 -4.65
N VAL A 428 23.05 1.48 -4.63
CA VAL A 428 22.23 0.30 -4.91
C VAL A 428 21.43 0.57 -6.17
N LEU A 429 22.02 0.25 -7.33
CA LEU A 429 21.47 0.53 -8.65
C LEU A 429 21.29 -0.76 -9.45
N PRO A 430 20.17 -1.48 -9.26
CA PRO A 430 19.85 -2.67 -10.05
C PRO A 430 19.45 -2.27 -11.48
N VAL A 431 20.04 -2.96 -12.47
CA VAL A 431 19.67 -2.84 -13.88
C VAL A 431 19.40 -4.23 -14.44
N PRO A 432 18.72 -4.38 -15.60
CA PRO A 432 18.55 -5.69 -16.23
C PRO A 432 19.89 -6.39 -16.40
N HIS A 433 19.96 -7.69 -16.07
CA HIS A 433 21.21 -8.45 -16.06
C HIS A 433 21.89 -8.40 -17.44
N SER A 434 23.19 -8.10 -17.50
CA SER A 434 23.96 -7.97 -18.75
C SER A 434 24.11 -9.29 -19.52
N ASP A 435 24.07 -10.44 -18.84
CA ASP A 435 23.83 -11.72 -19.46
C ASP A 435 22.32 -11.93 -19.62
N ARG A 436 21.82 -11.66 -20.83
CA ARG A 436 20.37 -11.68 -21.11
C ARG A 436 19.73 -13.08 -21.10
N SER A 437 20.54 -14.15 -20.90
CA SER A 437 20.05 -15.50 -20.62
C SER A 437 19.72 -15.73 -19.13
N GLN A 438 20.09 -14.80 -18.26
CA GLN A 438 19.77 -14.81 -16.84
C GLN A 438 18.57 -13.90 -16.53
N ALA A 439 17.75 -14.32 -15.58
CA ALA A 439 16.63 -13.51 -15.09
C ALA A 439 17.08 -12.52 -13.99
N GLY A 440 16.38 -11.39 -13.91
CA GLY A 440 16.57 -10.41 -12.85
C GLY A 440 17.66 -9.39 -13.14
N ALA A 441 18.29 -8.89 -12.08
CA ALA A 441 19.15 -7.73 -12.10
C ALA A 441 20.63 -8.04 -11.83
N GLU A 442 21.50 -7.13 -12.29
CA GLU A 442 22.84 -6.92 -11.74
C GLU A 442 22.94 -5.53 -11.13
N LEU A 443 23.86 -5.35 -10.18
CA LEU A 443 24.11 -4.04 -9.56
C LEU A 443 25.26 -3.32 -10.27
N LEU A 444 25.03 -2.08 -10.69
CA LEU A 444 26.10 -1.20 -11.16
C LEU A 444 26.94 -0.73 -9.95
N ARG A 445 28.23 -1.09 -9.94
CA ARG A 445 29.12 -0.89 -8.77
C ARG A 445 30.12 0.26 -8.91
N SER A 446 30.24 0.85 -10.10
CA SER A 446 31.12 1.98 -10.39
C SER A 446 30.72 2.68 -11.67
N ASP A 447 31.18 3.92 -11.85
CA ASP A 447 30.97 4.67 -13.08
C ASP A 447 31.61 4.00 -14.30
N ALA A 448 32.70 3.26 -14.10
CA ALA A 448 33.31 2.45 -15.18
C ALA A 448 32.37 1.32 -15.59
N HIS A 449 31.78 0.61 -14.64
CA HIS A 449 30.78 -0.44 -14.90
C HIS A 449 29.55 0.13 -15.63
N GLN A 450 29.04 1.30 -15.21
CA GLN A 450 27.93 1.97 -15.88
C GLN A 450 28.29 2.35 -17.33
N ARG A 451 29.51 2.87 -17.59
CA ARG A 451 29.94 3.19 -18.95
C ARG A 451 30.03 1.94 -19.85
N ASP A 452 30.59 0.85 -19.34
CA ASP A 452 30.68 -0.44 -20.07
C ASP A 452 29.26 -0.96 -20.37
N TYR A 453 28.35 -0.88 -19.42
CA TYR A 453 26.95 -1.28 -19.61
C TYR A 453 26.29 -0.46 -20.73
N ARG A 454 26.44 0.87 -20.75
CA ARG A 454 25.91 1.76 -21.80
C ARG A 454 26.58 1.54 -23.19
N GLN A 455 27.81 1.09 -23.23
CA GLN A 455 28.46 0.76 -24.50
C GLN A 455 27.89 -0.50 -25.13
N ARG A 456 27.52 -1.47 -24.32
CA ARG A 456 26.91 -2.73 -24.75
C ARG A 456 25.45 -2.58 -25.13
N PHE A 457 24.71 -1.77 -24.38
CA PHE A 457 23.26 -1.56 -24.54
C PHE A 457 22.99 -0.07 -24.77
N ARG A 458 22.58 0.30 -25.98
CA ARG A 458 22.35 1.70 -26.37
C ARG A 458 20.92 2.15 -26.09
N THR A 459 19.98 1.22 -26.28
CA THR A 459 18.54 1.45 -26.11
C THR A 459 17.93 0.25 -25.36
N LEU A 460 16.71 0.41 -24.87
CA LEU A 460 15.97 -0.69 -24.25
C LEU A 460 15.77 -1.88 -25.22
N ALA A 461 15.73 -1.62 -26.53
CA ALA A 461 15.68 -2.70 -27.53
C ALA A 461 16.88 -3.64 -27.48
N ASP A 462 18.04 -3.18 -27.05
CA ASP A 462 19.23 -4.02 -26.92
C ASP A 462 19.14 -4.93 -25.68
N LEU A 463 18.39 -4.51 -24.67
CA LEU A 463 18.15 -5.28 -23.45
C LEU A 463 17.00 -6.28 -23.61
N TYR A 464 16.00 -5.97 -24.42
CA TYR A 464 14.78 -6.77 -24.57
C TYR A 464 14.64 -7.21 -26.03
N PRO A 465 15.03 -8.45 -26.37
CA PRO A 465 14.99 -8.94 -27.75
C PRO A 465 13.55 -9.13 -28.24
N GLY A 466 13.36 -9.02 -29.55
CA GLY A 466 12.06 -9.19 -30.20
C GLY A 466 11.68 -7.98 -31.05
N SER A 467 10.40 -7.83 -31.33
CA SER A 467 9.86 -6.70 -32.09
C SER A 467 8.38 -6.48 -31.76
N GLY A 468 7.88 -5.28 -32.04
CA GLY A 468 6.48 -4.94 -31.91
C GLY A 468 5.96 -5.09 -30.47
N GLU A 469 4.76 -5.66 -30.34
CA GLU A 469 4.10 -5.82 -29.02
C GLU A 469 4.85 -6.79 -28.09
N GLU A 470 5.52 -7.82 -28.60
CA GLU A 470 6.28 -8.75 -27.74
C GLU A 470 7.47 -8.06 -27.09
N GLN A 471 8.23 -7.24 -27.83
CA GLN A 471 9.36 -6.49 -27.28
C GLN A 471 8.89 -5.45 -26.28
N LEU A 472 7.85 -4.67 -26.62
CA LEU A 472 7.27 -3.72 -25.69
C LEU A 472 6.71 -4.43 -24.45
N GLY A 473 6.05 -5.58 -24.62
CA GLY A 473 5.55 -6.40 -23.53
C GLY A 473 6.64 -6.84 -22.56
N ALA A 474 7.81 -7.27 -23.09
CA ALA A 474 8.96 -7.66 -22.26
C ALA A 474 9.50 -6.46 -21.45
N ILE A 475 9.61 -5.26 -22.06
CA ILE A 475 9.99 -4.02 -21.37
C ILE A 475 8.99 -3.71 -20.22
N LEU A 476 7.70 -3.81 -20.50
CA LEU A 476 6.65 -3.48 -19.51
C LEU A 476 6.51 -4.54 -18.41
N ILE A 477 6.86 -5.80 -18.67
CA ILE A 477 6.94 -6.85 -17.65
C ILE A 477 8.11 -6.59 -16.67
N ASP A 478 9.20 -6.00 -17.14
CA ASP A 478 10.41 -5.67 -16.37
C ASP A 478 10.51 -4.15 -16.12
N ALA A 479 9.37 -3.47 -15.97
CA ALA A 479 9.26 -2.01 -15.99
C ALA A 479 10.17 -1.32 -14.96
N HIS A 480 10.35 -1.90 -13.76
CA HIS A 480 11.22 -1.33 -12.72
C HIS A 480 12.70 -1.31 -13.17
N LEU A 481 13.23 -2.43 -13.66
CA LEU A 481 14.61 -2.49 -14.12
C LEU A 481 14.82 -1.71 -15.42
N ALA A 482 13.82 -1.70 -16.33
CA ALA A 482 13.84 -0.87 -17.53
C ALA A 482 13.88 0.63 -17.18
N ALA A 483 13.17 1.05 -16.14
CA ALA A 483 13.20 2.43 -15.63
C ALA A 483 14.57 2.81 -15.07
N ASN A 484 15.20 1.94 -14.28
CA ASN A 484 16.57 2.12 -13.81
C ASN A 484 17.55 2.24 -14.98
N ALA A 485 17.44 1.36 -15.99
CA ALA A 485 18.28 1.41 -17.19
C ALA A 485 18.07 2.69 -17.99
N ALA A 486 16.86 3.25 -18.03
CA ALA A 486 16.54 4.52 -18.69
C ALA A 486 16.94 5.77 -17.87
N GLY A 487 17.44 5.61 -16.64
CA GLY A 487 17.90 6.69 -15.79
C GLY A 487 16.78 7.45 -15.08
N ALA A 488 15.71 6.77 -14.72
CA ALA A 488 14.66 7.30 -13.84
C ALA A 488 15.24 7.64 -12.45
N THR A 489 14.58 8.54 -11.74
CA THR A 489 14.94 8.82 -10.35
C THR A 489 14.41 7.70 -9.44
N PRO A 490 15.29 7.03 -8.69
CA PRO A 490 14.85 6.10 -7.65
C PRO A 490 14.26 6.88 -6.48
N THR A 491 13.05 6.53 -6.09
CA THR A 491 12.26 7.28 -5.09
C THR A 491 12.18 6.58 -3.75
N ALA A 492 11.52 7.23 -2.79
CA ALA A 492 11.51 6.89 -1.37
C ALA A 492 10.21 6.12 -1.00
N ARG A 493 9.95 4.97 -1.66
CA ARG A 493 8.74 4.18 -1.47
C ARG A 493 7.48 5.03 -1.74
N PRO A 494 7.09 5.24 -3.00
CA PRO A 494 5.87 5.97 -3.35
C PRO A 494 4.65 5.07 -3.12
N GLU A 495 3.84 5.43 -2.14
CA GLU A 495 2.62 4.71 -1.76
C GLU A 495 1.42 5.21 -2.58
N ASP A 496 0.79 6.29 -2.20
CA ASP A 496 -0.42 6.75 -2.88
C ASP A 496 -0.17 7.87 -3.88
N THR A 497 -1.07 7.94 -4.86
CA THR A 497 -1.18 8.99 -5.86
C THR A 497 -2.63 9.44 -5.97
N GLU A 498 -2.93 10.72 -5.68
CA GLU A 498 -4.25 11.29 -5.77
C GLU A 498 -4.26 12.63 -6.50
N LEU A 499 -5.33 12.93 -7.23
CA LEU A 499 -5.50 14.21 -7.92
C LEU A 499 -6.27 15.21 -7.05
N ASP A 500 -5.70 16.39 -6.87
CA ASP A 500 -6.44 17.52 -6.32
C ASP A 500 -7.57 17.91 -7.30
N PRO A 501 -8.85 17.75 -6.94
CA PRO A 501 -9.97 17.97 -7.87
C PRO A 501 -10.12 19.43 -8.28
N ARG A 502 -9.52 20.37 -7.55
CA ARG A 502 -9.58 21.81 -7.81
C ARG A 502 -8.50 22.29 -8.79
N THR A 503 -7.30 21.74 -8.69
CA THR A 503 -6.14 22.17 -9.48
C THR A 503 -5.76 21.18 -10.56
N GLY A 504 -6.03 19.90 -10.34
CA GLY A 504 -5.57 18.80 -11.17
C GLY A 504 -4.11 18.42 -10.94
N ASP A 505 -3.47 18.99 -9.90
CA ASP A 505 -2.13 18.60 -9.49
C ASP A 505 -2.18 17.21 -8.86
N LEU A 506 -1.09 16.47 -9.03
CA LEU A 506 -0.92 15.17 -8.38
C LEU A 506 -0.34 15.34 -6.98
N LEU A 507 -0.92 14.67 -6.00
CA LEU A 507 -0.40 14.48 -4.66
C LEU A 507 0.18 13.08 -4.56
N ILE A 508 1.32 12.94 -3.90
CA ILE A 508 2.05 11.67 -3.78
C ILE A 508 2.58 11.56 -2.36
N THR A 509 2.31 10.44 -1.70
CA THR A 509 3.01 10.07 -0.47
C THR A 509 4.27 9.26 -0.79
N PHE A 510 5.33 9.54 -0.03
CA PHE A 510 6.56 8.75 0.00
C PHE A 510 6.78 8.34 1.45
N THR A 511 6.74 7.06 1.73
CA THR A 511 6.63 6.60 3.12
C THR A 511 7.96 6.61 3.87
N ALA A 512 9.09 6.30 3.22
CA ALA A 512 10.40 6.27 3.87
C ALA A 512 11.55 6.42 2.89
N GLY A 513 12.52 7.28 3.23
CA GLY A 513 13.83 7.34 2.57
C GLY A 513 14.80 6.29 3.13
N GLY A 514 15.90 6.09 2.41
CA GLY A 514 16.93 5.14 2.77
C GLY A 514 17.21 4.14 1.67
N SER A 515 17.76 2.99 2.05
CA SER A 515 18.11 1.90 1.13
C SER A 515 17.91 0.55 1.79
N ASP A 516 17.69 -0.45 0.96
CA ASP A 516 17.78 -1.87 1.29
C ASP A 516 18.67 -2.61 0.28
N GLY A 517 18.63 -3.96 0.26
CA GLY A 517 19.40 -4.76 -0.70
C GLY A 517 18.90 -4.69 -2.15
N GLU A 518 17.70 -4.15 -2.37
CA GLU A 518 17.02 -4.11 -3.67
C GLU A 518 17.08 -2.72 -4.33
N GLY A 519 17.19 -1.64 -3.54
CA GLY A 519 17.17 -0.28 -4.06
C GLY A 519 17.51 0.79 -3.04
N GLN A 520 17.56 2.03 -3.51
CA GLN A 520 17.94 3.21 -2.71
C GLN A 520 17.22 4.45 -3.24
N ALA A 521 16.64 5.25 -2.34
CA ALA A 521 16.08 6.55 -2.70
C ALA A 521 17.19 7.54 -3.09
N ASP A 522 16.92 8.42 -4.07
CA ASP A 522 17.86 9.47 -4.47
C ASP A 522 17.97 10.55 -3.38
N PRO A 523 19.12 10.66 -2.70
CA PRO A 523 19.31 11.63 -1.61
C PRO A 523 19.40 13.08 -2.09
N ALA A 524 19.51 13.34 -3.39
CA ALA A 524 19.43 14.69 -3.95
C ALA A 524 17.98 15.23 -3.93
N ILE A 525 16.98 14.34 -3.91
CA ILE A 525 15.55 14.65 -3.95
C ILE A 525 14.91 14.47 -2.58
N PHE A 526 15.17 13.32 -1.93
CA PHE A 526 14.52 12.89 -0.68
C PHE A 526 15.42 13.13 0.51
N ARG A 527 15.25 14.31 1.16
CA ARG A 527 16.03 14.71 2.33
C ARG A 527 15.15 15.03 3.52
N GLY A 528 15.68 14.77 4.70
CA GLY A 528 15.09 15.27 5.93
C GLY A 528 15.19 16.79 6.07
N PRO A 529 14.49 17.39 7.05
CA PRO A 529 14.40 18.84 7.23
C PRO A 529 15.73 19.55 7.44
N ALA A 530 16.73 18.89 8.03
CA ALA A 530 18.08 19.42 8.22
C ALA A 530 19.08 18.97 7.13
N GLY A 531 18.58 18.32 6.06
CA GLY A 531 19.38 17.84 4.95
C GLY A 531 19.86 16.39 5.08
N GLU A 532 19.27 15.62 5.99
CA GLU A 532 19.57 14.20 6.20
C GLU A 532 19.36 13.41 4.90
N THR A 533 20.32 12.59 4.55
CA THR A 533 20.31 11.78 3.30
C THR A 533 19.51 10.48 3.43
N SER A 534 19.11 10.13 4.65
CA SER A 534 18.17 9.04 4.94
C SER A 534 17.15 9.55 5.95
N TRP A 535 15.89 9.67 5.53
CA TRP A 535 14.80 10.16 6.38
C TRP A 535 13.68 9.10 6.46
N PRO A 536 13.46 8.48 7.61
CA PRO A 536 12.58 7.32 7.71
C PRO A 536 11.10 7.67 7.88
N TYR A 537 10.74 8.96 7.96
CA TYR A 537 9.39 9.39 8.34
C TYR A 537 8.53 9.87 7.16
N GLY A 538 9.08 9.91 5.96
CA GLY A 538 8.35 10.16 4.73
C GLY A 538 7.95 11.60 4.44
N TRP A 539 7.23 11.77 3.33
CA TRP A 539 6.85 13.08 2.77
C TRP A 539 5.52 13.02 2.03
N LEU A 540 4.86 14.17 1.94
CA LEU A 540 3.81 14.46 0.98
C LEU A 540 4.37 15.41 -0.09
N MET A 541 4.28 15.03 -1.35
CA MET A 541 4.73 15.82 -2.51
C MET A 541 3.52 16.29 -3.34
N ARG A 542 3.61 17.49 -3.91
CA ARG A 542 2.70 17.97 -4.95
C ARG A 542 3.47 18.10 -6.26
N LEU A 543 2.91 17.55 -7.34
CA LEU A 543 3.47 17.56 -8.68
C LEU A 543 2.47 18.19 -9.64
N GLN A 544 2.93 19.19 -10.39
CA GLN A 544 2.22 19.82 -11.48
C GLN A 544 2.74 19.27 -12.80
N ASP A 545 1.93 18.49 -13.50
CA ASP A 545 2.29 17.92 -14.79
C ASP A 545 1.94 18.89 -15.90
N ASP A 546 2.98 19.56 -16.47
CA ASP A 546 2.82 20.58 -17.52
C ASP A 546 2.28 19.99 -18.83
N GLY A 547 2.42 18.68 -19.04
CA GLY A 547 2.01 17.97 -20.25
C GLY A 547 0.73 17.15 -20.12
N ALA A 548 0.06 17.20 -18.97
CA ALA A 548 -1.06 16.28 -18.69
C ALA A 548 -2.28 16.42 -19.64
N GLY A 549 -2.45 17.58 -20.31
CA GLY A 549 -3.54 17.80 -21.28
C GLY A 549 -3.20 17.47 -22.74
N ASN A 550 -1.92 17.46 -23.08
CA ASN A 550 -1.41 17.07 -24.39
C ASN A 550 -0.02 16.46 -24.21
N PRO A 551 0.04 15.23 -23.75
CA PRO A 551 1.28 14.61 -23.32
C PRO A 551 2.13 14.18 -24.51
N GLU A 552 2.96 15.07 -24.99
CA GLU A 552 4.06 14.71 -25.86
C GLU A 552 5.04 13.78 -25.13
N PRO A 553 5.70 12.84 -25.83
CA PRO A 553 6.73 12.01 -25.24
C PRO A 553 7.81 12.85 -24.55
N GLY A 554 8.11 12.53 -23.28
CA GLY A 554 9.12 13.27 -22.53
C GLY A 554 8.68 14.66 -22.04
N GLY A 555 7.39 14.86 -21.79
CA GLY A 555 6.84 16.08 -21.18
C GLY A 555 7.51 16.40 -19.83
N THR A 556 7.37 17.66 -19.37
CA THR A 556 7.95 18.16 -18.12
C THR A 556 6.92 18.27 -17.02
N PHE A 557 7.40 18.36 -15.78
CA PHE A 557 6.60 18.64 -14.61
C PHE A 557 7.38 19.50 -13.61
N ARG A 558 6.65 20.09 -12.66
CA ARG A 558 7.22 20.75 -11.48
C ARG A 558 6.75 20.04 -10.23
N TRP A 559 7.60 20.04 -9.21
CA TRP A 559 7.29 19.37 -7.96
C TRP A 559 7.79 20.16 -6.76
N ARG A 560 7.17 19.92 -5.62
CA ARG A 560 7.64 20.42 -4.31
C ARG A 560 7.13 19.50 -3.21
N LEU A 561 7.89 19.37 -2.14
CA LEU A 561 7.41 18.78 -0.89
C LEU A 561 6.45 19.75 -0.22
N VAL A 562 5.30 19.26 0.26
CA VAL A 562 4.27 20.05 0.92
C VAL A 562 4.13 19.71 2.40
N ALA A 563 4.54 18.51 2.80
CA ALA A 563 4.65 18.10 4.20
C ALA A 563 5.79 17.10 4.35
N THR A 564 6.43 17.14 5.52
CA THR A 564 7.53 16.23 5.88
C THR A 564 7.19 15.57 7.21
N GLY A 565 7.23 14.23 7.23
CA GLY A 565 7.07 13.44 8.45
C GLY A 565 8.20 13.69 9.46
N GLY A 566 8.02 13.16 10.66
CA GLY A 566 8.99 13.31 11.74
C GLY A 566 8.49 14.16 12.89
N THR A 567 9.24 14.17 13.97
CA THR A 567 8.86 14.94 15.17
C THR A 567 9.06 16.44 14.96
N PRO A 568 8.26 17.30 15.62
CA PRO A 568 8.40 18.76 15.48
C PRO A 568 9.79 19.28 15.85
N TRP A 569 10.44 18.69 16.82
CA TRP A 569 11.79 19.10 17.23
C TRP A 569 12.92 18.65 16.27
N GLN A 570 12.62 17.75 15.33
CA GLN A 570 13.47 17.40 14.20
C GLN A 570 13.11 18.17 12.92
N GLY A 571 12.13 19.08 12.99
CA GLY A 571 11.61 19.83 11.84
C GLY A 571 10.50 19.12 11.05
N GLY A 572 10.02 17.97 11.53
CA GLY A 572 8.87 17.28 10.98
C GLY A 572 7.52 17.83 11.46
N MET A 573 6.45 17.34 10.90
CA MET A 573 5.09 17.84 11.14
C MET A 573 4.27 16.95 12.09
N GLY A 574 4.87 15.96 12.75
CA GLY A 574 4.24 15.15 13.80
C GLY A 574 3.61 13.85 13.34
N PHE A 575 3.62 13.55 12.06
CA PHE A 575 3.25 12.25 11.49
C PHE A 575 4.49 11.45 11.05
N ALA A 576 4.33 10.17 10.80
CA ALA A 576 5.37 9.33 10.21
C ALA A 576 4.76 8.30 9.26
N ASN A 577 5.54 7.96 8.23
CA ASN A 577 5.20 6.94 7.23
C ASN A 577 3.82 7.18 6.61
N PRO A 578 3.65 8.31 5.90
CA PRO A 578 2.42 8.61 5.18
C PRO A 578 2.20 7.56 4.09
N ASP A 579 0.98 7.12 3.97
CA ASP A 579 0.57 6.08 3.06
C ASP A 579 -0.59 6.57 2.18
N ASN A 580 -1.80 6.01 2.33
CA ASN A 580 -2.90 6.35 1.43
C ASN A 580 -3.46 7.76 1.64
N LEU A 581 -4.01 8.29 0.56
CA LEU A 581 -4.59 9.62 0.47
C LEU A 581 -6.05 9.57 0.03
N ALA A 582 -6.80 10.59 0.44
CA ALA A 582 -8.02 11.00 -0.23
C ALA A 582 -8.08 12.53 -0.28
N VAL A 583 -8.57 13.09 -1.37
CA VAL A 583 -8.75 14.53 -1.49
C VAL A 583 -10.23 14.84 -1.61
N ASP A 584 -10.78 15.60 -0.66
CA ASP A 584 -12.17 15.99 -0.71
C ASP A 584 -12.44 17.09 -1.78
N ARG A 585 -13.69 17.35 -2.10
CA ARG A 585 -14.05 18.36 -3.13
C ARG A 585 -13.59 19.77 -2.82
N ALA A 586 -13.31 20.08 -1.56
CA ALA A 586 -12.76 21.36 -1.15
C ALA A 586 -11.23 21.41 -1.32
N GLY A 587 -10.60 20.30 -1.66
CA GLY A 587 -9.15 20.16 -1.85
C GLY A 587 -8.39 19.92 -0.55
N ASN A 588 -9.09 19.59 0.55
CA ASN A 588 -8.43 19.16 1.77
C ASN A 588 -7.84 17.77 1.56
N VAL A 589 -6.63 17.54 2.06
CA VAL A 589 -5.94 16.26 1.94
C VAL A 589 -6.14 15.46 3.22
N TRP A 590 -6.68 14.26 3.07
CA TRP A 590 -6.79 13.26 4.12
C TRP A 590 -5.72 12.20 3.88
N MET A 591 -4.90 11.94 4.88
CA MET A 591 -3.73 11.08 4.78
C MET A 591 -3.72 10.10 5.95
N VAL A 592 -3.55 8.84 5.66
CA VAL A 592 -3.36 7.80 6.67
C VAL A 592 -1.89 7.38 6.74
N THR A 593 -1.53 6.59 7.74
CA THR A 593 -0.16 6.15 7.97
C THR A 593 -0.09 4.63 8.07
N ASP A 594 0.95 4.06 7.47
CA ASP A 594 1.41 2.69 7.69
C ASP A 594 2.80 2.71 8.32
N ARG A 595 2.82 2.69 9.61
CA ARG A 595 4.05 2.61 10.36
C ARG A 595 4.18 1.23 10.96
N ALA A 596 5.21 0.49 10.56
CA ALA A 596 5.49 -0.82 11.12
C ALA A 596 5.59 -0.73 12.65
N SER A 597 4.95 -1.64 13.34
CA SER A 597 5.11 -1.83 14.77
C SER A 597 6.55 -2.23 15.06
N VAL A 598 7.35 -1.31 15.58
CA VAL A 598 8.74 -1.61 15.91
C VAL A 598 8.80 -2.10 17.35
N ASN A 599 8.90 -3.40 17.54
CA ASN A 599 9.05 -3.99 18.87
C ASN A 599 10.21 -3.33 19.64
N GLY A 600 9.87 -2.59 20.71
CA GLY A 600 10.81 -2.10 21.72
C GLY A 600 11.73 -0.98 21.31
N SER A 601 11.55 -0.31 20.18
CA SER A 601 12.37 0.83 19.78
C SER A 601 11.66 2.17 20.00
N ALA A 602 12.44 3.23 19.99
CA ALA A 602 12.11 4.62 20.30
C ALA A 602 11.06 5.26 19.36
N ASP A 603 9.96 4.56 19.08
CA ASP A 603 8.90 5.06 18.26
C ASP A 603 7.92 5.93 19.04
N VAL A 604 8.08 7.22 18.86
CA VAL A 604 7.31 8.22 19.58
C VAL A 604 5.91 8.47 19.00
N PHE A 605 5.60 7.98 17.80
CA PHE A 605 4.36 8.36 17.08
C PHE A 605 3.10 7.59 17.53
N GLY A 606 3.26 6.44 18.18
CA GLY A 606 2.13 5.64 18.68
C GLY A 606 1.36 4.89 17.57
N ASN A 607 0.05 4.78 17.72
CA ASN A 607 -0.79 4.05 16.76
C ASN A 607 -0.82 4.73 15.40
N ASN A 608 -1.01 3.94 14.34
CA ASN A 608 -1.28 4.45 13.01
C ASN A 608 -2.53 5.35 13.00
N SER A 609 -2.53 6.36 12.13
CA SER A 609 -3.39 7.52 12.29
C SER A 609 -3.87 8.11 10.97
N CYS A 610 -4.97 8.86 11.05
CA CYS A 610 -5.52 9.64 9.94
C CYS A 610 -5.37 11.12 10.23
N TRP A 611 -4.85 11.86 9.26
CA TRP A 611 -4.54 13.29 9.33
C TRP A 611 -5.33 14.07 8.29
N LEU A 612 -5.72 15.29 8.64
CA LEU A 612 -6.31 16.26 7.72
C LEU A 612 -5.35 17.43 7.52
N PHE A 613 -5.09 17.79 6.26
CA PHE A 613 -4.43 19.04 5.86
C PHE A 613 -5.46 19.95 5.20
N PRO A 614 -5.98 20.97 5.88
CA PRO A 614 -6.95 21.89 5.30
C PRO A 614 -6.36 22.66 4.11
N ALA A 615 -7.10 22.76 3.02
CA ALA A 615 -6.67 23.50 1.82
C ALA A 615 -6.78 25.02 1.98
N ALA A 616 -7.60 25.48 2.92
CA ALA A 616 -7.90 26.90 3.13
C ALA A 616 -8.23 27.19 4.59
N GLY A 617 -8.34 28.47 4.93
CA GLY A 617 -8.66 28.93 6.28
C GLY A 617 -7.42 29.13 7.15
N PRO A 618 -7.61 29.45 8.45
CA PRO A 618 -6.50 29.76 9.37
C PRO A 618 -5.53 28.59 9.59
N ALA A 619 -6.01 27.35 9.47
CA ALA A 619 -5.20 26.13 9.62
C ALA A 619 -4.75 25.53 8.29
N ALA A 620 -4.74 26.30 7.18
CA ALA A 620 -4.33 25.80 5.87
C ALA A 620 -2.92 25.23 5.90
N GLY A 621 -2.78 23.95 5.47
CA GLY A 621 -1.51 23.22 5.47
C GLY A 621 -1.03 22.70 6.83
N GLU A 622 -1.76 22.95 7.92
CA GLU A 622 -1.45 22.36 9.23
C GLU A 622 -1.90 20.90 9.28
N PRO A 623 -1.09 19.95 9.79
CA PRO A 623 -1.52 18.59 10.07
C PRO A 623 -2.45 18.56 11.29
N LEU A 624 -3.67 18.15 11.09
CA LEU A 624 -4.67 17.99 12.15
C LEU A 624 -4.94 16.49 12.35
N LEU A 625 -4.63 15.95 13.52
CA LEU A 625 -4.88 14.54 13.84
C LEU A 625 -6.38 14.28 13.95
N PHE A 626 -6.92 13.49 13.03
CA PHE A 626 -8.35 13.18 12.96
C PHE A 626 -8.70 11.85 13.63
N ALA A 627 -7.93 10.79 13.37
CA ALA A 627 -8.21 9.49 13.99
C ALA A 627 -6.93 8.74 14.33
N THR A 628 -7.02 7.83 15.31
CA THR A 628 -5.98 6.82 15.56
C THR A 628 -6.63 5.43 15.53
N GLY A 629 -5.91 4.47 14.94
CA GLY A 629 -6.33 3.07 14.84
C GLY A 629 -6.11 2.28 16.14
N PRO A 630 -6.59 1.02 16.17
CA PRO A 630 -6.27 0.06 17.22
C PRO A 630 -4.76 -0.26 17.30
N MET A 631 -4.39 -1.13 18.22
CA MET A 631 -3.00 -1.55 18.37
C MET A 631 -2.54 -2.43 17.22
N GLU A 632 -1.30 -2.18 16.78
CA GLU A 632 -0.60 -2.97 15.76
C GLU A 632 -1.39 -3.10 14.45
N CYS A 633 -2.18 -2.07 14.10
CA CYS A 633 -2.88 -2.00 12.83
C CYS A 633 -2.25 -0.93 11.94
N GLU A 634 -2.47 -1.07 10.66
CA GLU A 634 -2.39 -0.02 9.68
C GLU A 634 -3.76 0.65 9.51
N LEU A 635 -3.78 1.95 9.18
CA LEU A 635 -4.97 2.64 8.65
C LEU A 635 -4.76 2.89 7.16
N THR A 636 -5.73 2.45 6.34
CA THR A 636 -5.60 2.51 4.89
C THR A 636 -6.93 2.79 4.20
N GLY A 637 -6.92 3.00 2.89
CA GLY A 637 -8.07 3.10 2.01
C GLY A 637 -9.07 4.22 2.36
N PRO A 638 -8.66 5.46 2.68
CA PRO A 638 -9.60 6.53 2.98
C PRO A 638 -10.50 6.80 1.77
N CYS A 639 -11.83 6.75 1.98
CA CYS A 639 -12.78 6.98 0.91
C CYS A 639 -14.05 7.62 1.45
N PHE A 640 -14.71 8.47 0.64
CA PHE A 640 -15.91 9.19 1.04
C PHE A 640 -17.16 8.62 0.40
N ASP A 641 -18.29 8.76 1.10
CA ASP A 641 -19.58 8.66 0.43
C ASP A 641 -19.80 9.86 -0.53
N GLN A 642 -20.79 9.75 -1.41
CA GLN A 642 -21.05 10.78 -2.41
C GLN A 642 -21.31 12.17 -1.81
N SER A 643 -21.74 12.27 -0.58
CA SER A 643 -22.06 13.54 0.10
C SER A 643 -20.88 14.08 0.93
N GLU A 644 -19.80 13.33 1.09
CA GLU A 644 -18.70 13.62 2.02
C GLU A 644 -19.18 13.79 3.47
N SER A 645 -20.22 13.04 3.83
CA SER A 645 -20.75 12.99 5.20
C SER A 645 -20.20 11.82 5.99
N THR A 646 -19.62 10.84 5.31
CA THR A 646 -19.00 9.66 5.89
C THR A 646 -17.61 9.45 5.28
N LEU A 647 -16.60 9.28 6.12
CA LEU A 647 -15.29 8.76 5.77
C LEU A 647 -15.27 7.26 6.09
N PHE A 648 -14.98 6.43 5.11
CA PHE A 648 -14.66 5.03 5.32
C PHE A 648 -13.15 4.89 5.45
N LEU A 649 -12.70 4.04 6.37
CA LEU A 649 -11.31 3.65 6.53
C LEU A 649 -11.23 2.12 6.68
N SER A 650 -10.17 1.54 6.18
CA SER A 650 -9.76 0.20 6.51
C SER A 650 -8.90 0.21 7.78
N VAL A 651 -9.16 -0.74 8.67
CA VAL A 651 -8.29 -1.12 9.77
C VAL A 651 -7.68 -2.46 9.36
N GLN A 652 -6.43 -2.42 8.91
CA GLN A 652 -5.69 -3.58 8.42
C GLN A 652 -4.92 -4.22 9.60
N HIS A 653 -4.80 -5.51 9.62
CA HIS A 653 -4.01 -6.35 10.54
C HIS A 653 -3.95 -5.96 12.04
N PRO A 654 -5.04 -5.60 12.73
CA PRO A 654 -4.96 -5.32 14.17
C PRO A 654 -4.34 -6.51 14.91
N GLY A 655 -3.36 -6.23 15.79
CA GLY A 655 -2.61 -7.26 16.49
C GLY A 655 -1.57 -8.00 15.64
N GLU A 656 -1.01 -7.39 14.62
CA GLU A 656 -0.09 -8.05 13.69
C GLU A 656 1.09 -8.74 14.37
N ASP A 657 1.73 -8.06 15.33
CA ASP A 657 2.93 -8.56 15.99
C ASP A 657 2.66 -9.52 17.15
N ASN A 658 1.58 -9.28 17.91
CA ASN A 658 1.30 -10.01 19.15
C ASN A 658 -0.05 -10.75 19.13
N ALA A 659 -0.76 -10.72 18.00
CA ALA A 659 -2.09 -11.32 17.82
C ALA A 659 -3.10 -10.80 18.86
N THR A 660 -3.76 -11.73 19.60
CA THR A 660 -4.82 -11.40 20.55
C THR A 660 -4.26 -10.82 21.84
N HIS A 661 -4.70 -9.63 22.21
CA HIS A 661 -4.38 -9.02 23.51
C HIS A 661 -5.00 -9.82 24.67
N GLN A 662 -4.19 -10.18 25.64
CA GLN A 662 -4.61 -10.84 26.88
C GLN A 662 -4.63 -9.85 28.05
N GLN A 663 -5.45 -10.12 29.06
CA GLN A 663 -5.55 -9.25 30.23
C GLN A 663 -4.18 -9.08 30.92
N GLY A 664 -3.74 -7.81 31.07
CA GLY A 664 -2.46 -7.46 31.69
C GLY A 664 -1.24 -7.64 30.77
N GLN A 665 -1.44 -7.86 29.49
CA GLN A 665 -0.38 -7.92 28.47
C GLN A 665 -0.08 -6.50 27.96
N GLU A 666 0.61 -5.71 28.81
CA GLU A 666 0.91 -4.31 28.58
C GLU A 666 2.39 -4.05 28.87
N GLU A 667 2.97 -3.06 28.18
CA GLU A 667 4.33 -2.61 28.38
C GLU A 667 4.35 -1.13 28.76
N ILE A 668 5.24 -0.73 29.69
CA ILE A 668 5.52 0.66 29.99
C ILE A 668 6.79 1.06 29.23
N GLN A 669 6.64 1.99 28.32
CA GLN A 669 7.73 2.59 27.54
C GLN A 669 8.03 3.98 28.04
N ALA A 670 9.31 4.39 28.00
CA ALA A 670 9.77 5.73 28.39
C ALA A 670 10.39 6.44 27.18
N TYR A 671 9.97 7.68 26.94
CA TYR A 671 10.44 8.50 25.84
C TYR A 671 10.93 9.86 26.35
N SER A 672 12.05 10.36 25.80
CA SER A 672 12.50 11.72 26.01
C SER A 672 11.96 12.61 24.88
N LEU A 673 11.04 13.50 25.21
CA LEU A 673 10.36 14.40 24.28
C LEU A 673 10.80 15.85 24.49
N MET A 674 10.43 16.72 23.54
CA MET A 674 10.59 18.17 23.68
C MET A 674 9.21 18.85 23.61
N ASP A 675 9.02 19.85 24.46
CA ASP A 675 7.91 20.77 24.39
C ASP A 675 8.11 21.83 23.28
N ARG A 676 7.10 22.67 23.04
CA ARG A 676 7.14 23.70 21.99
C ARG A 676 8.25 24.76 22.16
N ASP A 677 8.79 24.93 23.36
CA ASP A 677 9.87 25.88 23.67
C ASP A 677 11.26 25.21 23.68
N GLY A 678 11.32 23.89 23.30
CA GLY A 678 12.54 23.10 23.26
C GLY A 678 12.95 22.51 24.61
N GLY A 679 12.11 22.62 25.64
CA GLY A 679 12.35 22.00 26.95
C GLY A 679 12.14 20.49 26.91
N ARG A 680 13.17 19.73 27.34
CA ARG A 680 13.08 18.26 27.41
C ARG A 680 12.28 17.81 28.61
N PHE A 681 11.48 16.74 28.42
CA PHE A 681 10.76 16.06 29.49
C PHE A 681 10.60 14.57 29.19
N GLU A 682 10.42 13.78 30.25
CA GLU A 682 10.18 12.35 30.13
C GLU A 682 8.69 12.04 30.02
N GLN A 683 8.34 11.17 29.08
CA GLN A 683 7.02 10.59 28.95
C GLN A 683 7.03 9.14 29.38
N LEU A 684 6.07 8.73 30.20
CA LEU A 684 5.75 7.33 30.43
C LEU A 684 4.51 6.95 29.62
N ARG A 685 4.65 5.92 28.81
CA ARG A 685 3.60 5.43 27.90
C ARG A 685 3.20 3.99 28.26
N LEU A 686 1.91 3.78 28.50
CA LEU A 686 1.35 2.43 28.61
C LEU A 686 0.91 1.96 27.21
N VAL A 687 1.45 0.83 26.78
CA VAL A 687 1.25 0.25 25.45
C VAL A 687 0.67 -1.14 25.59
N PRO A 688 -0.59 -1.38 25.20
CA PRO A 688 -1.14 -2.72 25.07
C PRO A 688 -0.36 -3.52 23.99
N LEU A 689 -0.11 -4.80 24.22
CA LEU A 689 0.50 -5.70 23.22
C LEU A 689 -0.58 -6.58 22.61
N GLY A 690 -0.63 -6.64 21.28
CA GLY A 690 -1.70 -7.26 20.53
C GLY A 690 -3.00 -6.45 20.54
N SER A 691 -4.03 -6.98 19.91
CA SER A 691 -5.32 -6.29 19.75
C SER A 691 -6.49 -7.20 20.11
N ASN A 692 -7.62 -6.59 20.49
CA ASN A 692 -8.95 -7.22 20.60
C ASN A 692 -9.98 -6.49 19.72
N TRP A 693 -9.53 -5.63 18.86
CA TRP A 693 -10.42 -4.88 17.99
C TRP A 693 -11.11 -5.80 16.95
N PRO A 694 -12.39 -5.61 16.63
CA PRO A 694 -13.29 -4.55 17.11
C PRO A 694 -14.10 -4.92 18.36
N ALA A 695 -13.93 -6.11 18.92
CA ALA A 695 -14.74 -6.59 20.05
C ALA A 695 -14.42 -5.86 21.38
N GLY A 696 -13.21 -5.34 21.56
CA GLY A 696 -12.76 -4.54 22.68
C GLY A 696 -12.76 -5.29 24.03
N ARG A 697 -12.65 -6.62 24.03
CA ARG A 697 -12.63 -7.47 25.23
C ARG A 697 -11.40 -8.37 25.21
N ALA A 698 -10.67 -8.38 26.31
CA ALA A 698 -9.48 -9.23 26.46
C ALA A 698 -9.75 -10.69 26.04
N GLY A 699 -8.84 -11.25 25.25
CA GLY A 699 -8.93 -12.61 24.73
C GLY A 699 -9.80 -12.78 23.49
N GLN A 700 -10.44 -11.73 22.98
CA GLN A 700 -11.17 -11.80 21.70
C GLN A 700 -10.21 -11.66 20.52
N ILE A 701 -10.48 -12.42 19.47
CA ILE A 701 -9.67 -12.43 18.25
C ILE A 701 -9.73 -11.08 17.53
N PRO A 702 -8.58 -10.47 17.21
CA PRO A 702 -8.56 -9.26 16.38
C PRO A 702 -9.00 -9.58 14.95
N ARG A 703 -9.81 -8.71 14.37
CA ARG A 703 -10.36 -8.92 13.03
C ARG A 703 -10.20 -7.65 12.21
N PRO A 704 -9.39 -7.66 11.14
CA PRO A 704 -9.33 -6.53 10.23
C PRO A 704 -10.73 -6.23 9.67
N GLY A 705 -11.01 -4.94 9.42
CA GLY A 705 -12.35 -4.54 9.00
C GLY A 705 -12.45 -3.10 8.54
N VAL A 706 -13.61 -2.74 8.02
CA VAL A 706 -13.93 -1.40 7.52
C VAL A 706 -14.76 -0.66 8.55
N VAL A 707 -14.37 0.58 8.85
CA VAL A 707 -15.13 1.51 9.68
C VAL A 707 -15.76 2.62 8.85
N ALA A 708 -16.92 3.10 9.30
CA ALA A 708 -17.59 4.28 8.79
C ALA A 708 -17.56 5.37 9.88
N ILE A 709 -16.85 6.47 9.61
CA ILE A 709 -16.70 7.59 10.52
C ILE A 709 -17.61 8.73 10.07
N ARG A 710 -18.40 9.27 10.99
CA ARG A 710 -19.33 10.35 10.70
C ARG A 710 -19.59 11.23 11.92
N ARG A 711 -20.13 12.41 11.69
CA ARG A 711 -20.60 13.26 12.80
C ARG A 711 -21.83 12.67 13.45
N GLN A 712 -21.92 12.81 14.77
CA GLN A 712 -23.06 12.33 15.55
C GLN A 712 -24.35 13.10 15.26
N ASP A 713 -24.23 14.35 14.83
CA ASP A 713 -25.36 15.21 14.45
C ASP A 713 -25.84 15.02 12.99
N GLY A 714 -25.19 14.14 12.22
CA GLY A 714 -25.51 13.87 10.82
C GLY A 714 -25.10 14.96 9.82
N ALA A 715 -24.37 16.00 10.26
CA ALA A 715 -23.85 17.03 9.38
C ALA A 715 -22.67 16.51 8.52
N PRO A 716 -22.23 17.26 7.47
CA PRO A 716 -21.00 16.93 6.72
C PRO A 716 -19.80 16.77 7.65
N LEU A 717 -18.80 15.94 7.22
CA LEU A 717 -17.61 15.64 8.03
C LEU A 717 -16.89 16.91 8.49
N LEU A 718 -16.71 17.87 7.60
CA LEU A 718 -16.11 19.16 7.93
C LEU A 718 -17.18 20.25 7.97
N MET A 719 -17.13 21.10 8.97
CA MET A 719 -17.91 22.34 8.99
C MET A 719 -17.31 23.30 7.97
N ARG A 720 -18.15 23.83 7.09
CA ARG A 720 -17.77 24.82 6.08
C ARG A 720 -17.59 26.20 6.71
#